data_761e22fe985c1c5fecb3918671838656
#
_entry.id   761e22fe985c1c5fecb3918671838656
#
_cell.length_a   1.000
_cell.length_b   1.000
_cell.length_c   1.000
_cell.angle_alpha   90.00
_cell.angle_beta   90.00
_cell.angle_gamma   90.00
#
_symmetry.space_group_name_H-M   'P 1'
#
loop_
_entity.id
_entity.type
_entity.pdbx_description
1 polymer ?
#
loop_
_entity_poly.entity_id
_entity_poly.type
_entity_poly.pdbx_seq_one_letter_code
_entity_poly.pdbx_strand_id
1 'polypeptide(L)'
;MNLEEIENRINSIIDEAYHRQIVFWYDENQEFIEDINNIQLNNAKLHILKDNNLIKTKYQIEFEDKNSNYLVYAPFSQPDDNENYLADLTHYAVPFSADKIEMIGQELGISPEFYHLLKKYSLFWNAKSRVNAFKDLNVSFTELNIKQAILAVLSNQKTLNFDYIVREVIINNFNEENEIIKNFEKYNILEDFWELISRKFKYSEYNPSVKRLVRFLILNYTANSYQGSTPKSWDEYLVSDKNNASIFISEFMNNANYSEYYDRIARELESKLNITSLSKTNIDSYINCDSFERFDENIINHYTELLFETKVDLGAEFKEILENRKKTHFYLKYENNYEVLKYANLFISLINEFMRSELPEKPEEIIKEYSEKWVYLDSYYRKFYYFYDKLDDTEYLEDLRQLVENLYVNRFLSVINPKFTKKLAEKPISELGIPKQWKFFKQHIPTSIRKHKTAVIISDAFRYGCAVELFAELEKDPTRTPEIKPMLSTIPSYTALGMASLLPNKEIVYEGDTILVDGMNCRSTDERNNILSSNVSEVIAISYEDVDKLKSKEFKELTKGLNLIYIYHNKIDARGDHAPSENEVFNAAQETIEDLEVLIKRLRNQGNFAKIFITADHGFIYKRDKLKEHDKVNLDKFPEKKHKRFILSEKPLKIDGAVSLSMEYLNMDKYVNVPIGADVFKAQGAGLNFVHGGASLEECIVPLLEVKAGKGAKNQRTVELQLISTKNTITNYDVMLTFFQKENVSQDVLPLEASVYFIDEENNKISGEQIIFADKNSDSAEDREFKEKFRLLQKQYDKSKNYYLIIRDLKEDVEVDRIPFTIDMAFQDGFDFF
;
A
#
# COMPACT_ATOMS: atom_id res chain seq x y z
N MET A 1 -5.39 36.21 -34.01
CA MET A 1 -5.10 37.60 -34.43
C MET A 1 -6.19 37.97 -35.41
N ASN A 2 -6.89 39.08 -35.19
CA ASN A 2 -7.98 39.42 -36.07
C ASN A 2 -7.46 40.27 -37.20
N LEU A 3 -6.86 39.57 -38.19
CA LEU A 3 -6.49 40.20 -39.47
C LEU A 3 -7.66 40.99 -40.05
N GLU A 4 -8.89 40.49 -39.77
CA GLU A 4 -10.16 41.06 -40.14
C GLU A 4 -10.36 42.51 -39.64
N GLU A 5 -9.80 42.87 -38.47
CA GLU A 5 -9.86 44.21 -37.92
C GLU A 5 -8.91 45.18 -38.64
N ILE A 6 -7.70 44.70 -38.96
CA ILE A 6 -6.75 45.46 -39.84
C ILE A 6 -7.34 45.63 -41.22
N GLU A 7 -7.92 44.55 -41.79
CA GLU A 7 -8.61 44.57 -43.07
C GLU A 7 -9.74 45.56 -43.07
N ASN A 8 -10.60 45.53 -42.03
CA ASN A 8 -11.70 46.47 -41.93
C ASN A 8 -11.23 47.92 -41.80
N ARG A 9 -10.18 48.21 -41.03
CA ARG A 9 -9.64 49.56 -40.90
C ARG A 9 -8.98 50.04 -42.23
N ILE A 10 -8.24 49.20 -42.93
CA ILE A 10 -7.63 49.55 -44.21
C ILE A 10 -8.72 49.69 -45.28
N ASN A 11 -9.65 48.75 -45.34
CA ASN A 11 -10.77 48.86 -46.30
C ASN A 11 -11.65 50.10 -46.04
N SER A 12 -11.89 50.47 -44.78
CA SER A 12 -12.59 51.72 -44.46
C SER A 12 -11.87 52.93 -44.94
N ILE A 13 -10.53 53.02 -44.76
CA ILE A 13 -9.73 54.13 -45.28
C ILE A 13 -9.83 54.26 -46.81
N ILE A 14 -9.88 53.12 -47.52
CA ILE A 14 -9.95 53.04 -48.97
C ILE A 14 -11.34 53.30 -49.49
N ASP A 15 -12.39 52.76 -48.88
CA ASP A 15 -13.78 52.82 -49.35
C ASP A 15 -14.46 54.16 -49.00
N GLU A 16 -14.04 54.84 -47.93
CA GLU A 16 -14.53 56.17 -47.56
C GLU A 16 -13.98 57.33 -48.41
N ALA A 17 -12.97 57.05 -49.22
CA ALA A 17 -12.30 58.07 -49.98
C ALA A 17 -12.93 58.30 -51.39
N TYR A 18 -13.17 59.57 -51.79
CA TYR A 18 -13.70 59.92 -53.08
C TYR A 18 -12.62 59.85 -54.19
N HIS A 19 -11.39 59.63 -53.84
CA HIS A 19 -10.23 59.58 -54.74
C HIS A 19 -9.36 58.40 -54.53
N ARG A 20 -8.56 58.03 -55.49
CA ARG A 20 -7.56 56.95 -55.34
C ARG A 20 -6.77 57.11 -54.07
N GLN A 21 -6.67 56.01 -53.34
CA GLN A 21 -5.91 55.98 -52.09
C GLN A 21 -4.67 55.06 -52.21
N ILE A 22 -3.60 55.51 -51.60
CA ILE A 22 -2.40 54.72 -51.35
C ILE A 22 -2.22 54.74 -49.83
N VAL A 23 -2.28 53.58 -49.23
CA VAL A 23 -2.07 53.39 -47.78
C VAL A 23 -0.65 52.87 -47.62
N PHE A 24 0.20 53.55 -46.86
CA PHE A 24 1.53 53.09 -46.52
C PHE A 24 1.51 52.56 -45.11
N TRP A 25 1.99 51.31 -44.96
CA TRP A 25 2.15 50.65 -43.66
C TRP A 25 3.61 50.28 -43.46
N TYR A 26 4.33 51.03 -42.62
CA TYR A 26 5.69 50.75 -42.18
C TYR A 26 5.60 49.86 -40.94
N ASP A 27 6.11 48.64 -41.03
CA ASP A 27 6.18 47.65 -39.98
C ASP A 27 7.65 47.42 -39.59
N GLU A 28 8.19 48.35 -38.78
CA GLU A 28 9.59 48.37 -38.36
C GLU A 28 10.07 47.06 -37.76
N ASN A 29 9.24 46.43 -36.94
CA ASN A 29 9.56 45.23 -36.22
C ASN A 29 9.20 43.95 -37.00
N GLN A 30 8.68 44.06 -38.23
CA GLN A 30 8.23 42.95 -39.08
C GLN A 30 7.16 42.06 -38.39
N GLU A 31 6.31 42.69 -37.57
CA GLU A 31 5.31 41.97 -36.73
C GLU A 31 4.22 41.27 -37.56
N PHE A 32 3.96 41.76 -38.77
CA PHE A 32 2.92 41.24 -39.66
C PHE A 32 3.45 40.58 -40.95
N ILE A 33 4.75 40.39 -41.07
CA ILE A 33 5.38 39.87 -42.31
C ILE A 33 4.86 38.49 -42.74
N GLU A 34 4.49 37.63 -41.80
CA GLU A 34 3.94 36.30 -42.09
C GLU A 34 2.45 36.37 -42.46
N ASP A 35 1.72 37.34 -41.91
CA ASP A 35 0.27 37.48 -42.01
C ASP A 35 -0.17 38.35 -43.20
N ILE A 36 0.66 39.28 -43.64
CA ILE A 36 0.31 40.30 -44.63
C ILE A 36 -0.18 39.71 -45.95
N ASN A 37 0.32 38.54 -46.37
CA ASN A 37 -0.09 37.90 -47.60
C ASN A 37 -1.54 37.33 -47.54
N ASN A 38 -2.10 37.22 -46.36
CA ASN A 38 -3.45 36.69 -46.14
C ASN A 38 -4.51 37.79 -46.01
N ILE A 39 -4.08 39.08 -46.08
CA ILE A 39 -4.97 40.25 -45.97
C ILE A 39 -5.95 40.32 -47.16
N GLN A 40 -7.23 40.50 -46.85
CA GLN A 40 -8.31 40.61 -47.84
C GLN A 40 -8.68 42.08 -48.05
N LEU A 41 -8.32 42.62 -49.19
CA LEU A 41 -8.57 43.97 -49.54
C LEU A 41 -9.73 44.03 -50.57
N ASN A 42 -10.76 44.82 -50.29
CA ASN A 42 -11.97 44.93 -51.13
C ASN A 42 -11.64 45.61 -52.47
N ASN A 43 -11.06 46.79 -52.42
CA ASN A 43 -10.82 47.68 -53.59
C ASN A 43 -9.36 48.15 -53.70
N ALA A 44 -8.40 47.40 -53.19
CA ALA A 44 -6.97 47.76 -53.25
C ALA A 44 -6.10 46.58 -53.58
N LYS A 45 -4.92 46.84 -54.11
CA LYS A 45 -3.86 45.84 -54.38
C LYS A 45 -2.82 45.90 -53.26
N LEU A 46 -2.44 44.71 -52.74
CA LEU A 46 -1.30 44.61 -51.83
C LEU A 46 -0.01 44.71 -52.63
N HIS A 47 0.89 45.58 -52.18
CA HIS A 47 2.26 45.66 -52.69
C HIS A 47 3.25 45.61 -51.50
N ILE A 48 4.16 44.64 -51.53
CA ILE A 48 5.17 44.47 -50.49
C ILE A 48 6.51 45.07 -50.94
N LEU A 49 6.99 46.00 -50.15
CA LEU A 49 8.32 46.62 -50.37
C LEU A 49 9.44 45.68 -50.03
N LYS A 50 10.51 45.75 -50.83
CA LYS A 50 11.78 45.03 -50.63
C LYS A 50 12.92 45.95 -50.99
N ASP A 51 14.11 45.73 -50.46
CA ASP A 51 15.31 46.55 -50.69
C ASP A 51 15.61 46.81 -52.16
N ASN A 52 15.17 45.97 -53.07
CA ASN A 52 15.48 46.04 -54.48
C ASN A 52 14.28 46.40 -55.39
N ASN A 53 13.11 46.78 -54.83
CA ASN A 53 11.93 47.08 -55.68
C ASN A 53 11.37 48.50 -55.50
N LEU A 54 11.98 49.36 -54.68
CA LEU A 54 11.47 50.71 -54.38
C LEU A 54 11.21 51.57 -55.64
N ILE A 55 12.20 51.74 -56.55
CA ILE A 55 12.04 52.51 -57.81
C ILE A 55 10.99 51.84 -58.69
N LYS A 56 10.96 50.51 -58.74
CA LYS A 56 9.97 49.82 -59.56
C LYS A 56 8.55 50.02 -58.96
N THR A 57 8.42 50.08 -57.69
CA THR A 57 7.16 50.36 -57.01
C THR A 57 6.66 51.74 -57.28
N LYS A 58 7.55 52.74 -57.26
CA LYS A 58 7.21 54.09 -57.66
C LYS A 58 6.73 54.15 -59.10
N TYR A 59 7.46 53.56 -60.03
CA TYR A 59 7.10 53.53 -61.43
C TYR A 59 5.76 52.83 -61.67
N GLN A 60 5.52 51.70 -61.02
CA GLN A 60 4.27 50.96 -61.13
C GLN A 60 3.07 51.77 -60.63
N ILE A 61 3.18 52.39 -59.49
CA ILE A 61 2.09 53.09 -58.79
C ILE A 61 1.80 54.41 -59.49
N GLU A 62 2.81 55.18 -59.99
CA GLU A 62 2.64 56.52 -60.55
C GLU A 62 2.46 56.54 -62.08
N PHE A 63 2.97 55.55 -62.78
CA PHE A 63 3.03 55.58 -64.23
C PHE A 63 2.22 54.41 -64.86
N GLU A 64 2.28 53.23 -64.39
CA GLU A 64 1.63 52.10 -65.03
C GLU A 64 0.17 51.92 -64.54
N ASP A 65 -0.07 52.00 -63.23
CA ASP A 65 -1.37 51.83 -62.64
C ASP A 65 -1.84 53.09 -61.89
N LYS A 66 -2.44 54.02 -62.54
CA LYS A 66 -2.86 55.30 -62.00
C LYS A 66 -4.25 55.23 -61.34
N ASN A 67 -4.97 54.13 -61.42
CA ASN A 67 -6.36 54.07 -61.06
C ASN A 67 -6.65 53.17 -59.85
N SER A 68 -5.82 52.19 -59.64
CA SER A 68 -6.02 51.29 -58.51
C SER A 68 -5.57 51.84 -57.14
N ASN A 69 -6.27 51.52 -56.13
CA ASN A 69 -5.83 51.75 -54.74
C ASN A 69 -4.77 50.71 -54.36
N TYR A 70 -3.87 51.12 -53.47
CA TYR A 70 -2.80 50.25 -52.98
C TYR A 70 -2.67 50.27 -51.46
N LEU A 71 -2.44 49.11 -50.88
CA LEU A 71 -1.78 48.95 -49.61
C LEU A 71 -0.30 48.62 -49.85
N VAL A 72 0.57 49.59 -49.52
CA VAL A 72 2.02 49.39 -49.59
C VAL A 72 2.54 49.03 -48.25
N TYR A 73 2.94 47.77 -48.07
CA TYR A 73 3.52 47.25 -46.84
C TYR A 73 5.04 47.30 -46.92
N ALA A 74 5.64 47.89 -45.89
CA ALA A 74 7.10 48.05 -45.79
C ALA A 74 7.57 47.34 -44.51
N PRO A 75 8.27 46.19 -44.58
CA PRO A 75 8.77 45.46 -43.42
C PRO A 75 10.06 46.07 -42.85
N PHE A 76 10.09 47.41 -42.72
CA PHE A 76 11.19 48.20 -42.18
C PHE A 76 10.66 49.56 -41.72
N SER A 77 11.49 50.31 -40.94
CA SER A 77 11.17 51.68 -40.50
C SER A 77 11.04 52.66 -41.65
N GLN A 78 10.19 53.67 -41.52
CA GLN A 78 10.11 54.74 -42.51
C GLN A 78 11.46 55.45 -42.59
N PRO A 79 12.10 55.51 -43.78
CA PRO A 79 13.31 56.26 -43.95
C PRO A 79 13.06 57.77 -43.85
N ASP A 80 14.09 58.55 -43.44
CA ASP A 80 14.03 60.00 -43.48
C ASP A 80 13.77 60.49 -44.90
N ASP A 81 13.04 61.56 -45.05
CA ASP A 81 12.64 62.13 -46.41
C ASP A 81 13.76 62.23 -47.38
N ASN A 82 14.97 62.59 -46.96
CA ASN A 82 16.17 62.73 -47.79
C ASN A 82 16.72 61.36 -48.30
N GLU A 83 16.34 60.26 -47.66
CA GLU A 83 16.79 58.90 -47.99
C GLU A 83 15.65 58.05 -48.55
N ASN A 84 14.42 58.56 -48.52
CA ASN A 84 13.20 57.86 -48.93
C ASN A 84 12.99 57.99 -50.44
N TYR A 85 13.33 56.94 -51.18
CA TYR A 85 13.05 56.90 -52.66
C TYR A 85 11.56 56.97 -53.02
N LEU A 86 10.70 56.83 -52.03
CA LEU A 86 9.21 56.87 -52.16
C LEU A 86 8.65 58.14 -51.51
N ALA A 87 9.46 59.15 -51.15
CA ALA A 87 8.98 60.32 -50.42
C ALA A 87 7.79 61.03 -51.14
N ASP A 88 7.84 61.15 -52.43
CA ASP A 88 6.75 61.72 -53.22
C ASP A 88 5.42 60.99 -53.05
N LEU A 89 5.50 59.67 -53.04
CA LEU A 89 4.30 58.80 -52.79
C LEU A 89 3.82 58.89 -51.33
N THR A 90 4.71 58.90 -50.36
CA THR A 90 4.36 58.96 -48.93
C THR A 90 3.77 60.31 -48.53
N HIS A 91 4.12 61.43 -49.25
CA HIS A 91 3.53 62.73 -48.94
C HIS A 91 2.05 62.90 -49.27
N TYR A 92 1.47 62.09 -50.17
CA TYR A 92 0.06 62.10 -50.46
C TYR A 92 -0.66 60.78 -50.09
N ALA A 93 0.09 59.85 -49.62
CA ALA A 93 -0.46 58.58 -49.12
C ALA A 93 -1.01 58.73 -47.69
N VAL A 94 -1.89 57.86 -47.32
CA VAL A 94 -2.40 57.76 -45.94
C VAL A 94 -1.48 56.84 -45.14
N PRO A 95 -0.83 57.36 -44.10
CA PRO A 95 -0.05 56.51 -43.24
C PRO A 95 -0.93 55.58 -42.43
N PHE A 96 -0.59 54.32 -42.33
CA PHE A 96 -1.22 53.31 -41.50
C PHE A 96 -0.22 52.69 -40.53
N SER A 97 -0.61 52.49 -39.31
CA SER A 97 0.17 51.75 -38.35
C SER A 97 -0.75 50.78 -37.56
N ALA A 98 -0.26 49.60 -37.37
CA ALA A 98 -0.90 48.63 -36.48
C ALA A 98 0.17 48.18 -35.49
N ASP A 99 -0.14 48.25 -34.22
CA ASP A 99 0.67 47.67 -33.15
C ASP A 99 0.09 46.30 -32.83
N LYS A 100 0.79 45.23 -33.22
CA LYS A 100 0.39 43.86 -33.01
C LYS A 100 0.17 43.58 -31.53
N ILE A 101 0.95 44.19 -30.68
CA ILE A 101 0.88 44.04 -29.22
C ILE A 101 -0.40 44.67 -28.67
N GLU A 102 -0.76 45.86 -29.14
CA GLU A 102 -2.03 46.49 -28.73
C GLU A 102 -3.23 45.64 -29.15
N MET A 103 -3.19 45.07 -30.35
CA MET A 103 -4.28 44.21 -30.84
C MET A 103 -4.37 42.92 -30.04
N ILE A 104 -3.26 42.27 -29.76
CA ILE A 104 -3.25 41.05 -28.87
C ILE A 104 -3.75 41.41 -27.47
N GLY A 105 -3.32 42.54 -26.92
CA GLY A 105 -3.79 43.04 -25.64
C GLY A 105 -5.32 43.23 -25.60
N GLN A 106 -5.90 43.82 -26.62
CA GLN A 106 -7.33 44.01 -26.79
C GLN A 106 -8.08 42.67 -26.97
N GLU A 107 -7.57 41.76 -27.83
CA GLU A 107 -8.12 40.43 -28.05
C GLU A 107 -8.18 39.60 -26.74
N LEU A 108 -7.14 39.67 -25.93
CA LEU A 108 -7.03 38.97 -24.68
C LEU A 108 -7.72 39.68 -23.51
N GLY A 109 -8.14 40.95 -23.66
CA GLY A 109 -8.70 41.80 -22.61
C GLY A 109 -7.66 42.25 -21.56
N ILE A 110 -6.37 42.33 -21.94
CA ILE A 110 -5.28 42.78 -21.06
C ILE A 110 -5.28 44.29 -20.97
N SER A 111 -5.22 44.83 -19.74
CA SER A 111 -5.15 46.31 -19.54
C SER A 111 -3.88 46.91 -20.13
N PRO A 112 -3.96 48.17 -20.70
CA PRO A 112 -2.82 48.83 -21.31
C PRO A 112 -1.57 48.98 -20.42
N GLU A 113 -1.79 49.00 -19.10
CA GLU A 113 -0.66 49.04 -18.11
C GLU A 113 0.28 47.85 -18.24
N PHE A 114 -0.18 46.68 -18.75
CA PHE A 114 0.63 45.49 -18.95
C PHE A 114 1.20 45.34 -20.37
N TYR A 115 0.94 46.27 -21.30
CA TYR A 115 1.46 46.18 -22.69
C TYR A 115 2.99 46.19 -22.75
N HIS A 116 3.67 46.75 -21.75
CA HIS A 116 5.11 46.66 -21.64
C HIS A 116 5.60 45.22 -21.50
N LEU A 117 4.85 44.34 -20.84
CA LEU A 117 5.15 42.90 -20.75
C LEU A 117 4.90 42.19 -22.08
N LEU A 118 3.80 42.53 -22.76
CA LEU A 118 3.55 42.00 -24.11
C LEU A 118 4.69 42.36 -25.08
N LYS A 119 5.20 43.58 -25.00
CA LYS A 119 6.37 44.01 -25.80
C LYS A 119 7.65 43.28 -25.40
N LYS A 120 7.90 43.07 -24.11
CA LYS A 120 9.05 42.29 -23.61
C LYS A 120 9.08 40.88 -24.19
N TYR A 121 7.91 40.20 -24.30
CA TYR A 121 7.79 38.85 -24.78
C TYR A 121 7.22 38.76 -26.22
N SER A 122 7.49 39.73 -27.08
CA SER A 122 6.94 39.84 -28.44
C SER A 122 7.07 38.56 -29.27
N LEU A 123 8.18 37.83 -29.16
CA LEU A 123 8.41 36.58 -29.87
C LEU A 123 7.42 35.47 -29.44
N PHE A 124 6.94 35.50 -28.20
CA PHE A 124 5.94 34.52 -27.72
C PHE A 124 4.59 34.67 -28.45
N TRP A 125 4.17 35.91 -28.71
CA TRP A 125 2.88 36.22 -29.32
C TRP A 125 2.82 36.01 -30.84
N ASN A 126 3.93 35.68 -31.48
CA ASN A 126 3.98 35.47 -32.93
C ASN A 126 3.28 34.22 -33.45
N ALA A 127 2.97 33.23 -32.57
CA ALA A 127 2.27 32.04 -32.97
C ALA A 127 0.86 32.02 -32.38
N LYS A 128 -0.14 31.86 -33.23
CA LYS A 128 -1.56 31.78 -32.86
C LYS A 128 -1.84 30.62 -31.86
N SER A 129 -1.13 29.52 -32.00
CA SER A 129 -1.26 28.37 -31.08
C SER A 129 -0.87 28.75 -29.63
N ARG A 130 0.19 29.54 -29.44
CA ARG A 130 0.60 30.01 -28.12
C ARG A 130 -0.37 31.04 -27.52
N VAL A 131 -0.88 31.97 -28.37
CA VAL A 131 -1.92 32.91 -27.94
C VAL A 131 -3.18 32.18 -27.48
N ASN A 132 -3.63 31.18 -28.23
CA ASN A 132 -4.78 30.37 -27.86
C ASN A 132 -4.52 29.61 -26.56
N ALA A 133 -3.36 28.95 -26.43
CA ALA A 133 -3.01 28.24 -25.20
C ALA A 133 -2.94 29.17 -23.97
N PHE A 134 -2.46 30.41 -24.15
CA PHE A 134 -2.46 31.42 -23.08
C PHE A 134 -3.89 31.81 -22.70
N LYS A 135 -4.78 31.99 -23.68
CA LYS A 135 -6.20 32.32 -23.47
C LYS A 135 -6.93 31.21 -22.72
N ASP A 136 -6.65 29.96 -23.07
CA ASP A 136 -7.28 28.80 -22.42
C ASP A 136 -6.94 28.66 -20.92
N LEU A 137 -5.86 29.29 -20.45
CA LEU A 137 -5.47 29.33 -19.04
C LEU A 137 -6.40 30.21 -18.17
N ASN A 138 -7.27 31.03 -18.78
CA ASN A 138 -8.23 31.94 -18.08
C ASN A 138 -7.56 32.78 -16.98
N VAL A 139 -6.52 33.50 -17.33
CA VAL A 139 -5.65 34.20 -16.39
C VAL A 139 -6.32 35.50 -15.88
N SER A 140 -6.30 35.74 -14.57
CA SER A 140 -6.53 37.10 -14.03
C SER A 140 -5.28 37.91 -14.24
N PHE A 141 -5.39 39.08 -14.92
CA PHE A 141 -4.22 39.81 -15.38
C PHE A 141 -3.53 40.57 -14.24
N THR A 142 -2.40 40.07 -13.86
CA THR A 142 -1.37 40.68 -13.02
C THR A 142 -0.04 40.39 -13.67
N GLU A 143 1.00 41.20 -13.39
CA GLU A 143 2.35 40.96 -13.92
C GLU A 143 2.82 39.53 -13.63
N LEU A 144 2.62 39.05 -12.39
CA LEU A 144 2.94 37.69 -11.95
C LEU A 144 2.24 36.61 -12.76
N ASN A 145 0.93 36.75 -12.92
CA ASN A 145 0.13 35.74 -13.62
C ASN A 145 0.42 35.71 -15.13
N ILE A 146 0.66 36.84 -15.74
CA ILE A 146 1.08 36.92 -17.16
C ILE A 146 2.39 36.18 -17.37
N LYS A 147 3.41 36.45 -16.54
CA LYS A 147 4.69 35.74 -16.59
C LYS A 147 4.51 34.23 -16.37
N GLN A 148 3.74 33.82 -15.36
CA GLN A 148 3.47 32.40 -15.08
C GLN A 148 2.71 31.73 -16.22
N ALA A 149 1.76 32.42 -16.86
CA ALA A 149 1.01 31.84 -17.97
C ALA A 149 1.88 31.64 -19.23
N ILE A 150 2.78 32.56 -19.53
CA ILE A 150 3.76 32.36 -20.60
C ILE A 150 4.66 31.17 -20.32
N LEU A 151 5.18 31.06 -19.09
CA LEU A 151 5.99 29.91 -18.65
C LEU A 151 5.18 28.60 -18.72
N ALA A 152 3.90 28.61 -18.33
CA ALA A 152 3.02 27.45 -18.40
C ALA A 152 2.83 26.98 -19.85
N VAL A 153 2.53 27.89 -20.78
CA VAL A 153 2.41 27.53 -22.20
C VAL A 153 3.71 26.95 -22.77
N LEU A 154 4.85 27.56 -22.42
CA LEU A 154 6.16 27.12 -22.94
C LEU A 154 6.62 25.79 -22.35
N SER A 155 6.07 25.39 -21.19
CA SER A 155 6.27 24.09 -20.55
C SER A 155 5.10 23.13 -20.76
N ASN A 156 4.20 23.41 -21.73
CA ASN A 156 3.01 22.60 -22.05
C ASN A 156 2.05 22.37 -20.87
N GLN A 157 2.00 23.28 -19.90
CA GLN A 157 1.07 23.20 -18.79
C GLN A 157 -0.29 23.79 -19.15
N LYS A 158 -1.37 23.10 -18.73
CA LYS A 158 -2.77 23.51 -18.96
C LYS A 158 -3.38 24.28 -17.77
N THR A 159 -2.62 24.48 -16.71
CA THR A 159 -3.06 25.14 -15.47
C THR A 159 -2.02 26.16 -15.02
N LEU A 160 -2.51 27.26 -14.41
CA LEU A 160 -1.66 28.29 -13.85
C LEU A 160 -1.15 27.86 -12.46
N ASN A 161 -0.21 26.90 -12.44
CA ASN A 161 0.44 26.43 -11.23
C ASN A 161 1.95 26.41 -11.43
N PHE A 162 2.66 27.26 -10.69
CA PHE A 162 4.11 27.40 -10.84
C PHE A 162 4.88 26.12 -10.44
N ASP A 163 4.37 25.35 -9.49
CA ASP A 163 5.00 24.09 -9.09
C ASP A 163 4.98 23.06 -10.22
N TYR A 164 3.93 23.03 -11.03
CA TYR A 164 3.87 22.15 -12.20
C TYR A 164 4.88 22.57 -13.25
N ILE A 165 5.07 23.88 -13.47
CA ILE A 165 6.09 24.39 -14.38
C ILE A 165 7.48 23.96 -13.92
N VAL A 166 7.79 24.13 -12.63
CA VAL A 166 9.08 23.76 -12.05
C VAL A 166 9.32 22.24 -12.15
N ARG A 167 8.30 21.43 -11.89
CA ARG A 167 8.40 19.95 -12.02
C ARG A 167 8.71 19.56 -13.47
N GLU A 168 8.00 20.11 -14.44
CA GLU A 168 8.26 19.82 -15.86
C GLU A 168 9.67 20.20 -16.26
N VAL A 169 10.14 21.34 -15.83
CA VAL A 169 11.54 21.75 -16.06
C VAL A 169 12.52 20.72 -15.47
N ILE A 170 12.25 20.24 -14.25
CA ILE A 170 13.12 19.24 -13.59
C ILE A 170 13.07 17.89 -14.33
N ILE A 171 11.89 17.43 -14.71
CA ILE A 171 11.67 16.13 -15.36
C ILE A 171 12.24 16.11 -16.78
N ASN A 172 12.09 17.19 -17.52
CA ASN A 172 12.58 17.29 -18.91
C ASN A 172 14.07 16.92 -18.98
N ASN A 173 14.91 17.60 -18.23
CA ASN A 173 16.29 17.17 -17.97
C ASN A 173 16.96 18.04 -16.91
N PHE A 174 17.32 17.47 -15.76
CA PHE A 174 17.97 18.24 -14.70
C PHE A 174 19.50 18.25 -14.78
N ASN A 175 20.14 17.36 -15.55
CA ASN A 175 21.61 17.21 -15.63
C ASN A 175 22.23 17.81 -16.88
N GLU A 176 21.51 17.82 -17.97
CA GLU A 176 22.02 18.16 -19.31
C GLU A 176 21.29 19.36 -19.93
N GLU A 177 21.31 19.46 -21.25
CA GLU A 177 20.57 20.49 -21.95
C GLU A 177 19.05 20.29 -21.75
N ASN A 178 18.38 21.31 -21.24
CA ASN A 178 16.97 21.33 -20.93
C ASN A 178 16.20 22.10 -21.99
N GLU A 179 15.37 21.45 -22.77
CA GLU A 179 14.65 22.07 -23.89
C GLU A 179 13.65 23.13 -23.42
N ILE A 180 13.06 22.98 -22.23
CA ILE A 180 12.16 23.97 -21.67
C ILE A 180 12.91 25.23 -21.28
N ILE A 181 14.09 25.10 -20.69
CA ILE A 181 14.99 26.25 -20.37
C ILE A 181 15.43 26.95 -21.65
N LYS A 182 15.81 26.21 -22.70
CA LYS A 182 16.11 26.80 -24.01
C LYS A 182 14.95 27.59 -24.59
N ASN A 183 13.71 27.08 -24.42
CA ASN A 183 12.51 27.78 -24.82
C ASN A 183 12.32 29.07 -24.00
N PHE A 184 12.54 29.02 -22.68
CA PHE A 184 12.44 30.20 -21.83
C PHE A 184 13.47 31.28 -22.24
N GLU A 185 14.70 30.90 -22.60
CA GLU A 185 15.73 31.78 -23.12
C GLU A 185 15.30 32.36 -24.48
N LYS A 186 14.88 31.53 -25.43
CA LYS A 186 14.43 31.93 -26.75
C LYS A 186 13.32 33.00 -26.70
N TYR A 187 12.41 32.87 -25.75
CA TYR A 187 11.28 33.80 -25.60
C TYR A 187 11.51 34.90 -24.56
N ASN A 188 12.77 35.09 -24.14
CA ASN A 188 13.23 36.17 -23.25
C ASN A 188 12.52 36.20 -21.86
N ILE A 189 12.17 35.01 -21.33
CA ILE A 189 11.48 34.88 -20.05
C ILE A 189 12.29 34.07 -19.00
N LEU A 190 13.49 33.63 -19.33
CA LEU A 190 14.34 32.82 -18.46
C LEU A 190 14.71 33.55 -17.16
N GLU A 191 15.03 34.83 -17.22
CA GLU A 191 15.33 35.63 -16.03
C GLU A 191 14.12 35.72 -15.09
N ASP A 192 12.93 35.92 -15.66
CA ASP A 192 11.70 35.97 -14.87
C ASP A 192 11.37 34.60 -14.22
N PHE A 193 11.69 33.48 -14.89
CA PHE A 193 11.59 32.16 -14.30
C PHE A 193 12.47 32.03 -13.05
N TRP A 194 13.76 32.43 -13.14
CA TRP A 194 14.69 32.37 -11.99
C TRP A 194 14.31 33.38 -10.89
N GLU A 195 13.74 34.53 -11.23
CA GLU A 195 13.20 35.48 -10.25
C GLU A 195 12.05 34.84 -9.46
N LEU A 196 11.11 34.15 -10.14
CA LEU A 196 10.00 33.44 -9.50
C LEU A 196 10.49 32.28 -8.62
N ILE A 197 11.49 31.54 -9.08
CA ILE A 197 12.17 30.50 -8.28
C ILE A 197 12.77 31.11 -7.01
N SER A 198 13.49 32.20 -7.15
CA SER A 198 14.11 32.89 -6.00
C SER A 198 13.06 33.42 -5.02
N ARG A 199 12.01 34.03 -5.53
CA ARG A 199 10.92 34.53 -4.69
C ARG A 199 10.21 33.43 -3.92
N LYS A 200 9.93 32.30 -4.58
CA LYS A 200 9.18 31.19 -3.98
C LYS A 200 10.03 30.37 -3.02
N PHE A 201 11.19 29.92 -3.47
CA PHE A 201 12.01 28.94 -2.73
C PHE A 201 13.19 29.58 -1.97
N LYS A 202 13.41 30.90 -2.12
CA LYS A 202 14.60 31.59 -1.59
C LYS A 202 15.91 31.08 -2.20
N TYR A 203 15.83 30.45 -3.37
CA TYR A 203 16.98 30.04 -4.13
C TYR A 203 17.62 31.25 -4.81
N SER A 204 18.91 31.49 -4.51
CA SER A 204 19.67 32.63 -5.06
C SER A 204 21.06 32.17 -5.46
N GLU A 205 21.34 32.19 -6.74
CA GLU A 205 22.61 31.78 -7.32
C GLU A 205 23.03 32.80 -8.39
N TYR A 206 24.36 33.06 -8.53
CA TYR A 206 24.85 33.93 -9.57
C TYR A 206 24.63 33.34 -10.97
N ASN A 207 24.87 32.03 -11.13
CA ASN A 207 24.56 31.27 -12.34
C ASN A 207 23.58 30.16 -12.00
N PRO A 208 22.28 30.43 -11.98
CA PRO A 208 21.28 29.43 -11.61
C PRO A 208 21.20 28.33 -12.66
N SER A 209 21.03 27.09 -12.21
CA SER A 209 20.83 25.93 -13.08
C SER A 209 19.82 24.95 -12.46
N VAL A 210 19.14 24.20 -13.33
CA VAL A 210 18.16 23.18 -12.89
C VAL A 210 18.82 22.16 -11.97
N LYS A 211 20.03 21.74 -12.29
CA LYS A 211 20.82 20.81 -11.49
C LYS A 211 21.09 21.30 -10.05
N ARG A 212 21.44 22.56 -9.89
CA ARG A 212 21.68 23.18 -8.57
C ARG A 212 20.34 23.40 -7.84
N LEU A 213 19.29 23.79 -8.56
CA LEU A 213 17.96 23.94 -8.01
C LEU A 213 17.44 22.63 -7.42
N VAL A 214 17.56 21.51 -8.14
CA VAL A 214 17.13 20.20 -7.64
C VAL A 214 17.87 19.80 -6.37
N ARG A 215 19.20 19.98 -6.34
CA ARG A 215 19.98 19.75 -5.12
C ARG A 215 19.52 20.63 -3.96
N PHE A 216 19.31 21.91 -4.24
CA PHE A 216 18.79 22.87 -3.28
C PHE A 216 17.44 22.41 -2.69
N LEU A 217 16.49 22.07 -3.53
CA LEU A 217 15.15 21.66 -3.10
C LEU A 217 15.20 20.39 -2.22
N ILE A 218 15.89 19.34 -2.69
CA ILE A 218 15.97 18.06 -1.97
C ILE A 218 16.75 18.23 -0.66
N LEU A 219 17.85 18.97 -0.63
CA LEU A 219 18.64 19.16 0.60
C LEU A 219 17.89 19.99 1.64
N ASN A 220 17.12 21.01 1.23
CA ASN A 220 16.29 21.77 2.18
C ASN A 220 15.13 20.94 2.71
N TYR A 221 14.52 20.09 1.88
CA TYR A 221 13.54 19.10 2.35
C TYR A 221 14.16 18.15 3.37
N THR A 222 15.29 17.53 3.03
CA THR A 222 16.00 16.59 3.92
C THR A 222 16.38 17.26 5.25
N ALA A 223 16.96 18.49 5.17
CA ALA A 223 17.38 19.24 6.36
C ALA A 223 16.22 19.71 7.25
N ASN A 224 14.99 19.62 6.80
CA ASN A 224 13.81 19.93 7.63
C ASN A 224 13.51 18.82 8.65
N SER A 225 13.76 17.56 8.28
CA SER A 225 13.60 16.38 9.17
C SER A 225 14.92 15.85 9.72
N TYR A 226 16.07 16.33 9.23
CA TYR A 226 17.38 15.93 9.70
C TYR A 226 17.68 16.52 11.08
N GLN A 227 18.04 15.65 12.04
CA GLN A 227 18.33 16.03 13.42
C GLN A 227 19.84 16.19 13.63
N GLY A 228 20.24 17.31 14.21
CA GLY A 228 21.64 17.59 14.47
C GLY A 228 22.31 18.49 13.42
N SER A 229 23.66 18.46 13.38
CA SER A 229 24.44 19.31 12.45
C SER A 229 24.45 18.69 11.06
N THR A 230 23.91 19.42 10.07
CA THR A 230 23.99 19.03 8.68
C THR A 230 25.44 18.95 8.19
N PRO A 231 25.73 18.08 7.18
CA PRO A 231 27.06 18.04 6.57
C PRO A 231 27.48 19.41 6.01
N LYS A 232 28.74 19.81 6.22
CA LYS A 232 29.26 21.09 5.70
C LYS A 232 29.08 21.25 4.18
N SER A 233 29.09 20.17 3.42
CA SER A 233 28.84 20.18 1.98
C SER A 233 27.42 20.61 1.58
N TRP A 234 26.50 20.68 2.54
CA TRP A 234 25.12 21.14 2.31
C TRP A 234 24.96 22.64 2.56
N ASP A 235 25.89 23.27 3.32
CA ASP A 235 25.76 24.66 3.80
C ASP A 235 25.52 25.64 2.64
N GLU A 236 26.11 25.39 1.47
CA GLU A 236 25.93 26.27 0.28
C GLU A 236 24.48 26.20 -0.29
N TYR A 237 23.70 25.18 0.05
CA TYR A 237 22.33 24.97 -0.45
C TYR A 237 21.26 25.31 0.58
N LEU A 238 21.61 25.36 1.88
CA LEU A 238 20.61 25.48 2.93
C LEU A 238 20.16 26.93 3.14
N VAL A 239 18.86 27.10 3.33
CA VAL A 239 18.25 28.39 3.69
C VAL A 239 17.48 28.27 5.00
N SER A 240 17.20 29.42 5.64
CA SER A 240 16.46 29.46 6.91
C SER A 240 14.99 29.05 6.75
N ASP A 241 14.34 29.53 5.68
CA ASP A 241 12.95 29.17 5.36
C ASP A 241 12.90 28.06 4.33
N LYS A 242 12.63 26.84 4.79
CA LYS A 242 12.60 25.61 3.98
C LYS A 242 11.18 25.18 3.60
N ASN A 243 10.14 25.89 4.05
CA ASN A 243 8.75 25.43 3.95
C ASN A 243 8.30 25.14 2.51
N ASN A 244 8.54 26.09 1.59
CA ASN A 244 8.12 25.94 0.20
C ASN A 244 8.87 24.80 -0.51
N ALA A 245 10.16 24.62 -0.22
CA ALA A 245 10.94 23.50 -0.77
C ALA A 245 10.41 22.17 -0.22
N SER A 246 10.07 22.13 1.06
CA SER A 246 9.51 20.93 1.72
C SER A 246 8.15 20.54 1.14
N ILE A 247 7.25 21.49 0.94
CA ILE A 247 5.94 21.26 0.32
C ILE A 247 6.13 20.75 -1.11
N PHE A 248 6.95 21.44 -1.90
CA PHE A 248 7.21 21.08 -3.29
C PHE A 248 7.76 19.66 -3.44
N ILE A 249 8.78 19.30 -2.67
CA ILE A 249 9.40 17.96 -2.72
C ILE A 249 8.40 16.89 -2.23
N SER A 250 7.69 17.14 -1.12
CA SER A 250 6.66 16.21 -0.63
C SER A 250 5.59 15.93 -1.69
N GLU A 251 5.10 16.97 -2.38
CA GLU A 251 4.16 16.79 -3.48
C GLU A 251 4.79 16.12 -4.70
N PHE A 252 6.07 16.36 -4.99
CA PHE A 252 6.78 15.72 -6.08
C PHE A 252 6.96 14.22 -5.85
N MET A 253 7.38 13.82 -4.65
CA MET A 253 7.56 12.42 -4.26
C MET A 253 6.24 11.63 -4.31
N ASN A 254 5.15 12.24 -3.84
CA ASN A 254 3.90 11.56 -3.60
C ASN A 254 2.89 11.67 -4.75
N ASN A 255 3.25 12.36 -5.83
CA ASN A 255 2.42 12.45 -7.02
C ASN A 255 2.64 11.24 -7.92
N ALA A 256 1.54 10.56 -8.30
CA ALA A 256 1.59 9.35 -9.12
C ALA A 256 2.32 9.51 -10.46
N ASN A 257 2.21 10.69 -11.08
CA ASN A 257 2.85 10.96 -12.36
C ASN A 257 4.34 11.28 -12.23
N TYR A 258 4.81 11.62 -11.02
CA TYR A 258 6.13 12.18 -10.82
C TYR A 258 7.02 11.39 -9.85
N SER A 259 6.46 10.48 -9.07
CA SER A 259 7.21 9.75 -8.04
C SER A 259 8.37 8.92 -8.61
N GLU A 260 8.18 8.25 -9.74
CA GLU A 260 9.24 7.48 -10.40
C GLU A 260 10.39 8.39 -10.90
N TYR A 261 10.05 9.59 -11.39
CA TYR A 261 11.06 10.59 -11.77
C TYR A 261 11.82 11.08 -10.55
N TYR A 262 11.10 11.33 -9.44
CA TYR A 262 11.73 11.71 -8.18
C TYR A 262 12.71 10.64 -7.71
N ASP A 263 12.30 9.38 -7.66
CA ASP A 263 13.12 8.25 -7.21
C ASP A 263 14.39 8.11 -8.06
N ARG A 264 14.28 8.28 -9.37
CA ARG A 264 15.43 8.27 -10.28
C ARG A 264 16.38 9.41 -9.99
N ILE A 265 15.86 10.62 -9.80
CA ILE A 265 16.65 11.82 -9.49
C ILE A 265 17.33 11.68 -8.13
N ALA A 266 16.61 11.23 -7.11
CA ALA A 266 17.14 11.00 -5.78
C ALA A 266 18.29 9.98 -5.79
N ARG A 267 18.11 8.82 -6.43
CA ARG A 267 19.18 7.81 -6.62
C ARG A 267 20.42 8.37 -7.30
N GLU A 268 20.25 9.19 -8.33
CA GLU A 268 21.38 9.80 -9.01
C GLU A 268 22.13 10.83 -8.12
N LEU A 269 21.42 11.51 -7.24
CA LEU A 269 22.00 12.49 -6.33
C LEU A 269 22.64 11.88 -5.09
N GLU A 270 22.24 10.69 -4.65
CA GLU A 270 22.80 10.01 -3.47
C GLU A 270 24.34 9.97 -3.48
N SER A 271 24.94 9.54 -4.58
CA SER A 271 26.40 9.47 -4.73
C SER A 271 27.05 10.85 -4.77
N LYS A 272 26.41 11.83 -5.43
CA LYS A 272 26.93 13.19 -5.61
C LYS A 272 26.84 14.04 -4.34
N LEU A 273 25.90 13.73 -3.46
CA LEU A 273 25.66 14.42 -2.18
C LEU A 273 26.28 13.69 -0.98
N ASN A 274 27.03 12.60 -1.23
CA ASN A 274 27.65 11.76 -0.20
C ASN A 274 26.65 11.22 0.84
N ILE A 275 25.40 10.98 0.43
CA ILE A 275 24.37 10.42 1.32
C ILE A 275 24.82 9.07 1.89
N THR A 276 25.49 8.27 1.08
CA THR A 276 26.07 6.99 1.51
C THR A 276 27.08 7.14 2.67
N SER A 277 27.77 8.28 2.79
CA SER A 277 28.71 8.52 3.89
C SER A 277 28.02 8.87 5.22
N LEU A 278 26.78 9.40 5.15
CA LEU A 278 25.98 9.69 6.34
C LEU A 278 25.56 8.41 7.05
N SER A 279 25.41 7.31 6.30
CA SER A 279 25.04 6.00 6.84
C SER A 279 25.96 5.49 7.95
N LYS A 280 27.19 5.99 8.02
CA LYS A 280 28.22 5.51 8.96
C LYS A 280 28.29 6.31 10.27
N THR A 281 27.54 7.40 10.42
CA THR A 281 27.84 8.34 11.48
C THR A 281 26.82 8.44 12.60
N ASN A 282 25.58 8.63 12.34
CA ASN A 282 24.57 8.70 13.41
C ASN A 282 23.17 8.54 12.80
N ILE A 283 22.60 7.38 12.97
CA ILE A 283 21.27 7.04 12.42
C ILE A 283 20.19 7.97 12.94
N ASP A 284 20.28 8.39 14.21
CA ASP A 284 19.31 9.29 14.84
C ASP A 284 19.18 10.62 14.08
N SER A 285 20.23 11.04 13.39
CA SER A 285 20.22 12.29 12.63
C SER A 285 19.26 12.25 11.43
N TYR A 286 19.06 11.10 10.81
CA TYR A 286 18.23 10.95 9.59
C TYR A 286 17.07 9.96 9.72
N ILE A 287 16.82 9.46 10.93
CA ILE A 287 15.78 8.44 11.17
C ILE A 287 14.38 8.86 10.72
N ASN A 288 14.13 10.17 10.68
CA ASN A 288 12.87 10.75 10.20
C ASN A 288 12.94 11.27 8.75
N CYS A 289 14.10 11.12 8.07
CA CYS A 289 14.25 11.56 6.68
C CYS A 289 13.75 10.49 5.72
N ASP A 290 13.09 10.92 4.65
CA ASP A 290 12.53 10.04 3.62
C ASP A 290 12.84 10.51 2.18
N SER A 291 13.78 11.44 2.04
CA SER A 291 14.16 11.99 0.74
C SER A 291 15.00 11.05 -0.12
N PHE A 292 15.66 10.07 0.49
CA PHE A 292 16.51 9.11 -0.19
C PHE A 292 16.22 7.70 0.28
N GLU A 293 16.14 6.78 -0.66
CA GLU A 293 15.94 5.36 -0.41
C GLU A 293 17.01 4.78 0.52
N ARG A 294 18.23 5.27 0.40
CA ARG A 294 19.38 4.89 1.22
C ARG A 294 19.15 5.04 2.73
N PHE A 295 18.28 5.92 3.16
CA PHE A 295 17.99 6.07 4.59
C PHE A 295 17.26 4.83 5.13
N ASP A 296 16.28 4.29 4.40
CA ASP A 296 15.61 3.05 4.80
C ASP A 296 16.56 1.85 4.79
N GLU A 297 17.38 1.70 3.76
CA GLU A 297 18.39 0.63 3.69
C GLU A 297 19.35 0.70 4.90
N ASN A 298 19.82 1.87 5.24
CA ASN A 298 20.74 2.05 6.37
C ASN A 298 20.06 1.80 7.73
N ILE A 299 18.81 2.24 7.90
CA ILE A 299 18.02 2.02 9.11
C ILE A 299 17.80 0.50 9.29
N ILE A 300 17.40 -0.18 8.24
CA ILE A 300 17.16 -1.62 8.24
C ILE A 300 18.45 -2.38 8.59
N ASN A 301 19.56 -2.07 7.91
CA ASN A 301 20.84 -2.72 8.16
C ASN A 301 21.31 -2.48 9.60
N HIS A 302 21.22 -1.25 10.09
CA HIS A 302 21.62 -0.92 11.47
C HIS A 302 20.84 -1.71 12.52
N TYR A 303 19.50 -1.76 12.40
CA TYR A 303 18.70 -2.50 13.36
C TYR A 303 18.83 -4.02 13.19
N THR A 304 19.12 -4.50 12.00
CA THR A 304 19.50 -5.90 11.78
C THR A 304 20.76 -6.27 12.54
N GLU A 305 21.83 -5.48 12.37
CA GLU A 305 23.10 -5.67 13.07
C GLU A 305 22.92 -5.53 14.60
N LEU A 306 22.20 -4.49 15.04
CA LEU A 306 21.97 -4.23 16.45
C LEU A 306 21.21 -5.38 17.14
N LEU A 307 20.17 -5.91 16.51
CA LEU A 307 19.43 -7.08 17.03
C LEU A 307 20.32 -8.33 17.09
N PHE A 308 21.11 -8.56 16.04
CA PHE A 308 22.04 -9.71 15.99
C PHE A 308 23.14 -9.62 17.05
N GLU A 309 23.78 -8.45 17.21
CA GLU A 309 24.90 -8.26 18.14
C GLU A 309 24.44 -8.25 19.60
N THR A 310 23.40 -7.45 19.90
CA THR A 310 22.98 -7.25 21.29
C THR A 310 22.09 -8.36 21.81
N LYS A 311 21.26 -8.97 20.94
CA LYS A 311 20.29 -10.01 21.28
C LYS A 311 19.33 -9.58 22.40
N VAL A 312 19.02 -8.30 22.46
CA VAL A 312 18.11 -7.71 23.45
C VAL A 312 16.91 -7.01 22.78
N ASP A 313 15.88 -6.77 23.58
CA ASP A 313 14.73 -5.96 23.17
C ASP A 313 15.17 -4.49 22.97
N LEU A 314 14.87 -3.96 21.82
CA LEU A 314 15.17 -2.56 21.46
C LEU A 314 14.18 -1.55 22.08
N GLY A 315 13.16 -2.03 22.78
CA GLY A 315 12.25 -1.22 23.59
C GLY A 315 11.24 -0.36 22.82
N ALA A 316 10.72 0.65 23.55
CA ALA A 316 9.65 1.50 23.05
C ALA A 316 10.11 2.43 21.92
N GLU A 317 11.35 2.90 21.95
CA GLU A 317 11.92 3.78 20.94
C GLU A 317 11.94 3.14 19.56
N PHE A 318 12.38 1.89 19.47
CA PHE A 318 12.36 1.15 18.20
C PHE A 318 10.93 0.96 17.66
N LYS A 319 9.98 0.71 18.55
CA LYS A 319 8.57 0.61 18.17
C LYS A 319 8.03 1.92 17.59
N GLU A 320 8.40 3.05 18.20
CA GLU A 320 8.03 4.39 17.71
C GLU A 320 8.66 4.66 16.33
N ILE A 321 9.91 4.26 16.11
CA ILE A 321 10.59 4.37 14.83
C ILE A 321 9.83 3.61 13.75
N LEU A 322 9.45 2.35 14.01
CA LEU A 322 8.67 1.55 13.07
C LEU A 322 7.35 2.24 12.69
N GLU A 323 6.63 2.80 13.68
CA GLU A 323 5.37 3.51 13.41
C GLU A 323 5.58 4.82 12.63
N ASN A 324 6.68 5.54 12.87
CA ASN A 324 6.99 6.76 12.12
C ASN A 324 7.40 6.44 10.67
N ARG A 325 8.15 5.35 10.45
CA ARG A 325 8.55 4.94 9.09
C ARG A 325 7.36 4.57 8.21
N LYS A 326 6.25 4.08 8.76
CA LYS A 326 5.01 3.80 8.00
C LYS A 326 4.48 5.00 7.21
N LYS A 327 4.85 6.21 7.60
CA LYS A 327 4.40 7.47 6.98
C LYS A 327 5.37 8.00 5.92
N THR A 328 6.48 7.33 5.68
CA THR A 328 7.56 7.80 4.80
C THR A 328 7.40 7.29 3.37
N HIS A 329 8.04 8.00 2.43
CA HIS A 329 7.89 7.75 0.99
C HIS A 329 8.24 6.30 0.59
N PHE A 330 9.37 5.79 1.04
CA PHE A 330 9.85 4.46 0.63
C PHE A 330 9.33 3.31 1.49
N TYR A 331 8.51 3.57 2.54
CA TYR A 331 8.06 2.53 3.47
C TYR A 331 7.42 1.32 2.76
N LEU A 332 6.51 1.55 1.82
CA LEU A 332 5.81 0.44 1.14
C LEU A 332 6.75 -0.50 0.39
N LYS A 333 7.89 0.01 -0.11
CA LYS A 333 8.93 -0.81 -0.72
C LYS A 333 9.63 -1.69 0.32
N TYR A 334 9.78 -1.21 1.54
CA TYR A 334 10.52 -1.86 2.62
C TYR A 334 9.62 -2.40 3.75
N GLU A 335 8.30 -2.46 3.54
CA GLU A 335 7.35 -2.91 4.56
C GLU A 335 7.71 -4.28 5.13
N ASN A 336 7.98 -5.26 4.26
CA ASN A 336 8.36 -6.61 4.69
C ASN A 336 9.67 -6.60 5.52
N ASN A 337 10.63 -5.75 5.17
CA ASN A 337 11.89 -5.61 5.91
C ASN A 337 11.63 -5.09 7.34
N TYR A 338 10.81 -4.07 7.48
CA TYR A 338 10.43 -3.52 8.78
C TYR A 338 9.61 -4.51 9.62
N GLU A 339 8.71 -5.27 9.01
CA GLU A 339 7.96 -6.32 9.71
C GLU A 339 8.88 -7.48 10.15
N VAL A 340 9.89 -7.88 9.35
CA VAL A 340 10.93 -8.84 9.76
C VAL A 340 11.63 -8.35 11.03
N LEU A 341 12.10 -7.11 11.05
CA LEU A 341 12.76 -6.53 12.22
C LEU A 341 11.86 -6.47 13.45
N LYS A 342 10.62 -6.08 13.26
CA LYS A 342 9.60 -6.04 14.32
C LYS A 342 9.41 -7.41 14.97
N TYR A 343 9.19 -8.45 14.16
CA TYR A 343 8.97 -9.78 14.70
C TYR A 343 10.24 -10.43 15.25
N ALA A 344 11.42 -10.10 14.71
CA ALA A 344 12.69 -10.47 15.32
C ALA A 344 12.86 -9.85 16.72
N ASN A 345 12.56 -8.55 16.86
CA ASN A 345 12.65 -7.87 18.16
C ASN A 345 11.66 -8.44 19.18
N LEU A 346 10.40 -8.65 18.79
CA LEU A 346 9.38 -9.25 19.66
C LEU A 346 9.79 -10.67 20.08
N PHE A 347 10.32 -11.47 19.14
CA PHE A 347 10.82 -12.80 19.42
C PHE A 347 12.01 -12.78 20.38
N ILE A 348 13.00 -11.94 20.13
CA ILE A 348 14.20 -11.81 21.00
C ILE A 348 13.82 -11.34 22.39
N SER A 349 12.89 -10.40 22.51
CA SER A 349 12.36 -9.95 23.80
C SER A 349 11.77 -11.11 24.61
N LEU A 350 10.84 -11.84 23.99
CA LEU A 350 10.09 -12.89 24.66
C LEU A 350 10.96 -14.14 24.95
N ILE A 351 11.87 -14.52 24.05
CA ILE A 351 12.77 -15.66 24.29
C ILE A 351 13.77 -15.37 25.43
N ASN A 352 14.22 -14.15 25.58
CA ASN A 352 15.04 -13.73 26.70
C ASN A 352 14.29 -13.84 28.05
N GLU A 353 13.02 -13.54 28.06
CA GLU A 353 12.17 -13.74 29.22
C GLU A 353 11.97 -15.24 29.50
N PHE A 354 11.71 -16.05 28.47
CA PHE A 354 11.60 -17.50 28.59
C PHE A 354 12.87 -18.11 29.17
N MET A 355 14.04 -17.75 28.71
CA MET A 355 15.32 -18.29 29.20
C MET A 355 15.62 -17.95 30.65
N ARG A 356 14.99 -16.93 31.23
CA ARG A 356 15.11 -16.57 32.66
C ARG A 356 14.03 -17.19 33.52
N SER A 357 12.99 -17.75 32.90
CA SER A 357 11.86 -18.38 33.62
C SER A 357 12.20 -19.81 34.03
N GLU A 358 11.58 -20.29 35.10
CA GLU A 358 11.56 -21.69 35.47
C GLU A 358 10.27 -22.34 35.00
N LEU A 359 10.38 -23.39 34.21
CA LEU A 359 9.22 -24.13 33.74
C LEU A 359 8.58 -24.95 34.87
N PRO A 360 7.24 -25.00 35.00
CA PRO A 360 6.51 -25.78 35.99
C PRO A 360 6.82 -27.28 35.93
N GLU A 361 6.52 -27.99 37.04
CA GLU A 361 6.73 -29.45 37.10
C GLU A 361 5.48 -30.25 36.67
N LYS A 362 4.30 -29.64 36.67
CA LYS A 362 3.08 -30.31 36.25
C LYS A 362 2.74 -30.03 34.80
N PRO A 363 2.34 -31.01 34.00
CA PRO A 363 2.03 -30.82 32.60
C PRO A 363 0.89 -29.82 32.37
N GLU A 364 -0.10 -29.73 33.25
CA GLU A 364 -1.20 -28.77 33.15
C GLU A 364 -0.73 -27.31 33.31
N GLU A 365 0.23 -27.10 34.20
CA GLU A 365 0.83 -25.78 34.45
C GLU A 365 1.73 -25.38 33.27
N ILE A 366 2.48 -26.32 32.68
CA ILE A 366 3.25 -26.08 31.44
C ILE A 366 2.31 -25.68 30.28
N ILE A 367 1.20 -26.42 30.10
CA ILE A 367 0.20 -26.10 29.05
C ILE A 367 -0.39 -24.70 29.27
N LYS A 368 -0.69 -24.37 30.54
CA LYS A 368 -1.21 -23.04 30.89
C LYS A 368 -0.23 -21.93 30.54
N GLU A 369 1.02 -22.02 30.97
CA GLU A 369 2.04 -21.02 30.64
C GLU A 369 2.31 -20.93 29.16
N TYR A 370 2.34 -22.10 28.46
CA TYR A 370 2.47 -22.10 27.00
C TYR A 370 1.30 -21.37 26.36
N SER A 371 0.08 -21.71 26.68
CA SER A 371 -1.10 -21.15 26.02
C SER A 371 -1.34 -19.66 26.34
N GLU A 372 -0.93 -19.18 27.51
CA GLU A 372 -1.10 -17.78 27.92
C GLU A 372 0.06 -16.88 27.48
N LYS A 373 1.27 -17.43 27.32
CA LYS A 373 2.47 -16.62 27.11
C LYS A 373 3.42 -17.14 26.04
N TRP A 374 3.91 -18.37 26.20
CA TRP A 374 5.00 -18.86 25.34
C TRP A 374 4.58 -19.19 23.91
N VAL A 375 3.29 -19.34 23.66
CA VAL A 375 2.71 -19.51 22.31
C VAL A 375 3.05 -18.36 21.37
N TYR A 376 3.31 -17.16 21.90
CA TYR A 376 3.72 -16.02 21.10
C TYR A 376 5.14 -16.18 20.50
N LEU A 377 6.00 -17.06 21.08
CA LEU A 377 7.26 -17.41 20.45
C LEU A 377 7.02 -18.13 19.10
N ASP A 378 6.05 -19.04 19.06
CA ASP A 378 5.64 -19.70 17.82
C ASP A 378 5.09 -18.69 16.80
N SER A 379 4.24 -17.77 17.27
CA SER A 379 3.61 -16.76 16.42
C SER A 379 4.66 -15.78 15.84
N TYR A 380 5.58 -15.29 16.68
CA TYR A 380 6.61 -14.36 16.22
C TYR A 380 7.63 -15.02 15.29
N TYR A 381 8.03 -16.27 15.59
CA TYR A 381 8.87 -17.06 14.69
C TYR A 381 8.20 -17.26 13.33
N ARG A 382 6.92 -17.66 13.30
CA ARG A 382 6.13 -17.82 12.07
C ARG A 382 6.01 -16.52 11.28
N LYS A 383 5.68 -15.40 11.96
CA LYS A 383 5.55 -14.08 11.33
C LYS A 383 6.88 -13.56 10.80
N PHE A 384 7.97 -13.78 11.52
CA PHE A 384 9.31 -13.44 11.04
C PHE A 384 9.57 -14.08 9.68
N TYR A 385 9.37 -15.40 9.54
CA TYR A 385 9.59 -16.10 8.28
C TYR A 385 8.54 -15.75 7.21
N TYR A 386 7.31 -15.49 7.60
CA TYR A 386 6.27 -15.06 6.66
C TYR A 386 6.64 -13.78 5.92
N PHE A 387 7.26 -12.81 6.59
CA PHE A 387 7.74 -11.59 5.96
C PHE A 387 9.11 -11.76 5.32
N TYR A 388 9.98 -12.56 5.91
CA TYR A 388 11.30 -12.89 5.36
C TYR A 388 11.19 -13.55 3.97
N ASP A 389 10.25 -14.48 3.80
CA ASP A 389 10.03 -15.20 2.54
C ASP A 389 9.43 -14.31 1.43
N LYS A 390 9.00 -13.10 1.74
CA LYS A 390 8.51 -12.11 0.79
C LYS A 390 9.59 -11.14 0.29
N LEU A 391 10.81 -11.26 0.80
CA LEU A 391 11.93 -10.40 0.42
C LEU A 391 12.64 -10.97 -0.80
N ASP A 392 13.00 -10.09 -1.75
CA ASP A 392 13.78 -10.46 -2.93
C ASP A 392 15.26 -10.68 -2.60
N ASP A 393 15.82 -9.92 -1.64
CA ASP A 393 17.17 -10.02 -1.15
C ASP A 393 17.17 -10.22 0.37
N THR A 394 17.80 -11.31 0.83
CA THR A 394 17.86 -11.70 2.24
C THR A 394 19.28 -11.85 2.77
N GLU A 395 20.30 -11.58 1.95
CA GLU A 395 21.70 -11.84 2.31
C GLU A 395 22.11 -11.11 3.59
N TYR A 396 21.72 -9.85 3.73
CA TYR A 396 22.04 -9.01 4.91
C TYR A 396 21.27 -9.42 6.18
N LEU A 397 20.23 -10.24 6.08
CA LEU A 397 19.42 -10.74 7.21
C LEU A 397 19.86 -12.15 7.66
N GLU A 398 20.78 -12.81 6.96
CA GLU A 398 21.09 -14.22 7.18
C GLU A 398 21.60 -14.51 8.62
N ASP A 399 22.44 -13.64 9.18
CA ASP A 399 22.91 -13.80 10.55
C ASP A 399 21.77 -13.66 11.57
N LEU A 400 20.88 -12.70 11.37
CA LEU A 400 19.67 -12.52 12.20
C LEU A 400 18.72 -13.72 12.05
N ARG A 401 18.52 -14.20 10.82
CA ARG A 401 17.72 -15.40 10.53
C ARG A 401 18.27 -16.63 11.29
N GLN A 402 19.57 -16.86 11.21
CA GLN A 402 20.21 -17.97 11.94
C GLN A 402 20.11 -17.81 13.45
N LEU A 403 20.20 -16.58 13.96
CA LEU A 403 19.99 -16.30 15.38
C LEU A 403 18.57 -16.69 15.80
N VAL A 404 17.54 -16.22 15.08
CA VAL A 404 16.12 -16.52 15.38
C VAL A 404 15.88 -18.04 15.32
N GLU A 405 16.37 -18.71 14.26
CA GLU A 405 16.28 -20.17 14.12
C GLU A 405 16.92 -20.92 15.30
N ASN A 406 18.15 -20.56 15.64
CA ASN A 406 18.88 -21.18 16.74
C ASN A 406 18.20 -20.95 18.10
N LEU A 407 17.69 -19.77 18.35
CA LEU A 407 16.97 -19.46 19.60
C LEU A 407 15.65 -20.25 19.67
N TYR A 408 14.89 -20.31 18.57
CA TYR A 408 13.63 -21.06 18.52
C TYR A 408 13.86 -22.56 18.72
N VAL A 409 14.75 -23.17 17.95
CA VAL A 409 14.99 -24.63 17.99
C VAL A 409 15.73 -25.03 19.27
N ASN A 410 16.84 -24.37 19.59
CA ASN A 410 17.77 -24.84 20.64
C ASN A 410 17.50 -24.23 22.03
N ARG A 411 16.72 -23.15 22.15
CA ARG A 411 16.43 -22.51 23.45
C ARG A 411 14.97 -22.60 23.81
N PHE A 412 14.07 -22.70 22.87
CA PHE A 412 12.64 -22.86 23.13
C PHE A 412 12.20 -24.32 22.97
N LEU A 413 12.12 -24.84 21.74
CA LEU A 413 11.59 -26.18 21.47
C LEU A 413 12.34 -27.28 22.23
N SER A 414 13.68 -27.22 22.26
CA SER A 414 14.51 -28.22 22.94
C SER A 414 14.48 -28.13 24.47
N VAL A 415 13.88 -27.10 25.06
CA VAL A 415 13.74 -26.94 26.50
C VAL A 415 12.31 -27.27 26.95
N ILE A 416 11.29 -26.63 26.37
CA ILE A 416 9.90 -26.79 26.82
C ILE A 416 9.34 -28.17 26.48
N ASN A 417 9.56 -28.65 25.24
CA ASN A 417 8.95 -29.89 24.77
C ASN A 417 9.49 -31.15 25.44
N PRO A 418 10.81 -31.33 25.65
CA PRO A 418 11.31 -32.48 26.41
C PRO A 418 10.79 -32.54 27.85
N LYS A 419 10.69 -31.37 28.51
CA LYS A 419 10.11 -31.32 29.86
C LYS A 419 8.65 -31.72 29.84
N PHE A 420 7.87 -31.11 28.91
CA PHE A 420 6.45 -31.42 28.77
C PHE A 420 6.21 -32.91 28.45
N THR A 421 6.87 -33.45 27.41
CA THR A 421 6.70 -34.85 26.98
C THR A 421 7.02 -35.83 28.08
N LYS A 422 8.08 -35.61 28.86
CA LYS A 422 8.43 -36.45 30.01
C LYS A 422 7.39 -36.38 31.12
N LYS A 423 6.96 -35.16 31.47
CA LYS A 423 5.92 -34.96 32.51
C LYS A 423 4.55 -35.48 32.12
N LEU A 424 4.25 -35.45 30.82
CA LEU A 424 3.04 -36.06 30.28
C LEU A 424 3.03 -37.60 30.46
N ALA A 425 4.19 -38.25 30.33
CA ALA A 425 4.33 -39.69 30.50
C ALA A 425 4.29 -40.14 31.97
N GLU A 426 4.45 -39.24 32.94
CA GLU A 426 4.41 -39.56 34.38
C GLU A 426 2.96 -39.64 34.93
N LYS A 427 1.94 -39.20 34.18
CA LYS A 427 0.56 -39.07 34.61
C LYS A 427 -0.41 -39.64 33.55
N PRO A 428 -1.50 -40.33 33.93
CA PRO A 428 -2.53 -40.70 32.97
C PRO A 428 -3.12 -39.50 32.24
N ILE A 429 -3.17 -39.54 30.91
CA ILE A 429 -3.67 -38.44 30.03
C ILE A 429 -5.11 -38.09 30.40
N SER A 430 -5.93 -39.07 30.83
CA SER A 430 -7.31 -38.86 31.27
C SER A 430 -7.46 -37.94 32.48
N GLU A 431 -6.43 -37.87 33.35
CA GLU A 431 -6.45 -37.12 34.61
C GLU A 431 -6.03 -35.64 34.47
N LEU A 432 -5.50 -35.26 33.31
CA LEU A 432 -5.14 -33.87 33.09
C LEU A 432 -6.36 -32.93 33.18
N GLY A 433 -6.24 -31.83 33.90
CA GLY A 433 -7.33 -30.89 34.18
C GLY A 433 -7.70 -29.92 33.03
N ILE A 434 -7.47 -30.31 31.79
CA ILE A 434 -7.76 -29.49 30.59
C ILE A 434 -8.80 -30.12 29.69
N PRO A 435 -9.49 -29.39 28.78
CA PRO A 435 -10.37 -29.93 27.75
C PRO A 435 -9.69 -31.04 26.94
N LYS A 436 -10.47 -32.01 26.47
CA LYS A 436 -10.00 -33.18 25.73
C LYS A 436 -10.73 -33.28 24.41
N GLN A 437 -9.97 -33.47 23.31
CA GLN A 437 -10.53 -33.56 21.96
C GLN A 437 -11.55 -34.70 21.82
N TRP A 438 -11.26 -35.88 22.34
CA TRP A 438 -12.19 -37.04 22.29
C TRP A 438 -13.45 -36.91 23.17
N LYS A 439 -13.55 -35.83 23.94
CA LYS A 439 -14.76 -35.46 24.70
C LYS A 439 -15.46 -34.23 24.08
N PHE A 440 -14.88 -33.61 23.02
CA PHE A 440 -15.39 -32.40 22.43
C PHE A 440 -16.86 -32.48 22.04
N PHE A 441 -17.25 -33.47 21.21
CA PHE A 441 -18.63 -33.61 20.77
C PHE A 441 -19.56 -33.71 21.97
N LYS A 442 -19.29 -34.69 22.87
CA LYS A 442 -20.14 -34.97 24.03
C LYS A 442 -20.30 -33.78 24.97
N GLN A 443 -19.25 -33.00 25.16
CA GLN A 443 -19.27 -31.89 26.12
C GLN A 443 -19.90 -30.61 25.54
N HIS A 444 -19.72 -30.35 24.28
CA HIS A 444 -20.04 -29.06 23.72
C HIS A 444 -21.25 -29.09 22.76
N ILE A 445 -21.37 -30.09 21.90
CA ILE A 445 -22.34 -30.07 20.81
C ILE A 445 -23.79 -30.28 21.24
N PRO A 446 -24.15 -31.32 22.01
CA PRO A 446 -25.57 -31.57 22.38
C PRO A 446 -26.19 -30.42 23.17
N THR A 447 -25.40 -29.75 24.01
CA THR A 447 -25.87 -28.58 24.77
C THR A 447 -26.01 -27.35 23.88
N SER A 448 -25.11 -27.18 22.91
CA SER A 448 -25.11 -26.06 21.98
C SER A 448 -26.31 -26.11 21.01
N ILE A 449 -26.52 -27.24 20.33
CA ILE A 449 -27.60 -27.41 19.34
C ILE A 449 -29.01 -27.31 19.92
N ARG A 450 -29.20 -27.60 21.22
CA ARG A 450 -30.50 -27.40 21.90
C ARG A 450 -30.88 -25.94 22.04
N LYS A 451 -29.92 -25.03 22.01
CA LYS A 451 -30.14 -23.60 22.27
C LYS A 451 -29.86 -22.73 21.06
N HIS A 452 -28.95 -23.18 20.20
CA HIS A 452 -28.37 -22.35 19.14
C HIS A 452 -28.13 -23.18 17.89
N LYS A 453 -28.35 -22.59 16.73
CA LYS A 453 -27.81 -23.11 15.49
C LYS A 453 -26.29 -23.04 15.59
N THR A 454 -25.60 -24.16 15.41
CA THR A 454 -24.20 -24.35 15.77
C THR A 454 -23.38 -24.73 14.56
N ALA A 455 -22.22 -24.12 14.40
CA ALA A 455 -21.19 -24.50 13.42
C ALA A 455 -19.94 -25.02 14.14
N VAL A 456 -19.31 -26.02 13.55
CA VAL A 456 -17.98 -26.52 13.95
C VAL A 456 -17.08 -26.43 12.74
N ILE A 457 -15.99 -25.69 12.88
CA ILE A 457 -14.95 -25.61 11.88
C ILE A 457 -13.76 -26.41 12.41
N ILE A 458 -13.32 -27.40 11.64
CA ILE A 458 -12.12 -28.18 11.92
C ILE A 458 -11.12 -27.84 10.84
N SER A 459 -10.06 -27.11 11.23
CA SER A 459 -8.98 -26.78 10.32
C SER A 459 -7.79 -27.70 10.60
N ASP A 460 -7.40 -28.45 9.57
CA ASP A 460 -6.35 -29.46 9.63
C ASP A 460 -5.00 -28.79 9.92
N ALA A 461 -4.28 -29.30 10.91
CA ALA A 461 -3.03 -28.78 11.43
C ALA A 461 -3.09 -27.31 11.95
N PHE A 462 -4.25 -26.81 12.36
CA PHE A 462 -4.39 -25.45 12.86
C PHE A 462 -3.85 -25.30 14.27
N ARG A 463 -2.60 -24.90 14.39
CA ARG A 463 -1.87 -24.73 15.67
C ARG A 463 -2.59 -23.77 16.60
N TYR A 464 -2.40 -24.00 17.92
CA TYR A 464 -2.94 -23.11 18.95
C TYR A 464 -2.50 -21.65 18.77
N GLY A 465 -1.24 -21.38 18.34
CA GLY A 465 -0.74 -20.05 18.08
C GLY A 465 -1.48 -19.32 16.93
N CYS A 466 -1.86 -20.04 15.87
CA CYS A 466 -2.68 -19.46 14.79
C CYS A 466 -4.08 -19.10 15.30
N ALA A 467 -4.62 -19.92 16.20
CA ALA A 467 -5.94 -19.64 16.79
C ALA A 467 -5.91 -18.45 17.78
N VAL A 468 -4.80 -18.23 18.47
CA VAL A 468 -4.61 -17.04 19.32
C VAL A 468 -4.58 -15.75 18.45
N GLU A 469 -3.98 -15.79 17.29
CA GLU A 469 -4.04 -14.67 16.35
C GLU A 469 -5.46 -14.43 15.82
N LEU A 470 -6.15 -15.51 15.40
CA LEU A 470 -7.56 -15.42 14.98
C LEU A 470 -8.44 -14.88 16.13
N PHE A 471 -8.21 -15.34 17.35
CA PHE A 471 -8.91 -14.85 18.53
C PHE A 471 -8.73 -13.35 18.73
N ALA A 472 -7.50 -12.86 18.61
CA ALA A 472 -7.20 -11.42 18.73
C ALA A 472 -7.90 -10.58 17.65
N GLU A 473 -8.02 -11.09 16.41
CA GLU A 473 -8.80 -10.42 15.36
C GLU A 473 -10.31 -10.43 15.66
N LEU A 474 -10.81 -11.54 16.18
CA LEU A 474 -12.23 -11.65 16.54
C LEU A 474 -12.62 -10.82 17.78
N GLU A 475 -11.69 -10.56 18.71
CA GLU A 475 -11.93 -9.69 19.88
C GLU A 475 -12.15 -8.22 19.50
N LYS A 476 -11.65 -7.78 18.34
CA LYS A 476 -11.85 -6.41 17.84
C LYS A 476 -13.33 -6.14 17.53
N ASP A 477 -14.15 -7.15 17.32
CA ASP A 477 -15.59 -7.04 17.04
C ASP A 477 -16.43 -7.22 18.31
N PRO A 478 -17.00 -6.16 18.92
CA PRO A 478 -17.77 -6.24 20.16
C PRO A 478 -19.10 -6.96 20.02
N THR A 479 -19.55 -7.23 18.79
CA THR A 479 -20.76 -8.01 18.55
C THR A 479 -20.50 -9.51 18.71
N ARG A 480 -19.25 -9.89 18.98
CA ARG A 480 -18.79 -11.26 19.21
C ARG A 480 -18.27 -11.38 20.64
N THR A 481 -18.41 -12.56 21.18
CA THR A 481 -17.77 -12.91 22.43
C THR A 481 -16.94 -14.18 22.18
N PRO A 482 -15.70 -14.01 21.68
CA PRO A 482 -14.81 -15.15 21.49
C PRO A 482 -14.26 -15.59 22.86
N GLU A 483 -14.10 -16.90 23.03
CA GLU A 483 -13.41 -17.52 24.15
C GLU A 483 -12.47 -18.59 23.61
N ILE A 484 -11.18 -18.53 23.96
CA ILE A 484 -10.19 -19.54 23.56
C ILE A 484 -9.68 -20.30 24.77
N LYS A 485 -9.54 -21.63 24.64
CA LYS A 485 -8.95 -22.52 25.65
C LYS A 485 -8.05 -23.53 24.96
N PRO A 486 -6.94 -23.92 25.59
CA PRO A 486 -6.16 -25.04 25.11
C PRO A 486 -6.96 -26.35 25.30
N MET A 487 -6.92 -27.19 24.29
CA MET A 487 -7.53 -28.54 24.32
C MET A 487 -6.45 -29.56 23.94
N LEU A 488 -6.33 -30.62 24.70
CA LEU A 488 -5.41 -31.71 24.38
C LEU A 488 -6.01 -32.58 23.27
N SER A 489 -5.28 -32.70 22.15
CA SER A 489 -5.61 -33.62 21.09
C SER A 489 -5.37 -35.08 21.50
N THR A 490 -5.80 -36.03 20.71
CA THR A 490 -5.36 -37.40 20.83
C THR A 490 -3.87 -37.53 20.53
N ILE A 491 -3.24 -38.51 21.17
CA ILE A 491 -1.84 -38.91 20.90
C ILE A 491 -1.86 -40.36 20.48
N PRO A 492 -1.40 -40.66 19.27
CA PRO A 492 -0.68 -39.81 18.30
C PRO A 492 -1.55 -38.68 17.74
N SER A 493 -0.93 -37.48 17.64
CA SER A 493 -1.60 -36.28 17.17
C SER A 493 -1.52 -36.19 15.62
N TYR A 494 -2.41 -36.92 14.96
CA TYR A 494 -2.46 -36.99 13.49
C TYR A 494 -3.87 -37.02 12.95
N THR A 495 -4.04 -36.65 11.68
CA THR A 495 -5.31 -36.39 11.02
C THR A 495 -6.40 -37.46 11.26
N ALA A 496 -6.07 -38.76 11.02
CA ALA A 496 -7.11 -39.80 11.09
C ALA A 496 -7.68 -39.97 12.48
N LEU A 497 -6.85 -39.90 13.54
CA LEU A 497 -7.32 -40.07 14.93
C LEU A 497 -7.96 -38.78 15.48
N GLY A 498 -7.39 -37.63 15.14
CA GLY A 498 -7.91 -36.31 15.53
C GLY A 498 -9.30 -36.08 14.95
N MET A 499 -9.46 -36.31 13.64
CA MET A 499 -10.78 -36.19 12.97
C MET A 499 -11.82 -37.16 13.57
N ALA A 500 -11.44 -38.40 13.82
CA ALA A 500 -12.33 -39.39 14.46
C ALA A 500 -12.79 -38.94 15.86
N SER A 501 -11.87 -38.36 16.63
CA SER A 501 -12.09 -37.93 18.02
C SER A 501 -13.04 -36.74 18.16
N LEU A 502 -13.16 -35.93 17.12
CA LEU A 502 -14.05 -34.75 17.08
C LEU A 502 -15.48 -35.11 16.66
N LEU A 503 -15.73 -36.36 16.22
CA LEU A 503 -17.06 -36.88 15.89
C LEU A 503 -17.80 -37.40 17.12
N PRO A 504 -19.14 -37.58 17.05
CA PRO A 504 -19.87 -38.33 18.05
C PRO A 504 -19.35 -39.76 18.10
N ASN A 505 -18.90 -40.21 19.26
CA ASN A 505 -18.33 -41.55 19.45
C ASN A 505 -18.66 -42.13 20.80
N LYS A 506 -18.87 -43.44 20.85
CA LYS A 506 -18.83 -44.27 22.04
C LYS A 506 -17.51 -45.04 22.10
N GLU A 507 -17.03 -45.43 20.94
CA GLU A 507 -15.84 -46.21 20.78
C GLU A 507 -15.08 -45.77 19.53
N ILE A 508 -13.76 -45.67 19.63
CA ILE A 508 -12.84 -45.46 18.51
C ILE A 508 -11.88 -46.64 18.50
N VAL A 509 -11.75 -47.33 17.36
CA VAL A 509 -10.90 -48.52 17.24
C VAL A 509 -10.00 -48.48 16.02
N TYR A 510 -8.81 -49.08 16.12
CA TYR A 510 -7.97 -49.39 14.99
C TYR A 510 -8.32 -50.78 14.43
N GLU A 511 -8.75 -50.81 13.16
CA GLU A 511 -8.86 -52.02 12.38
C GLU A 511 -7.76 -52.06 11.33
N GLY A 512 -6.65 -52.69 11.66
CA GLY A 512 -5.41 -52.56 10.90
C GLY A 512 -4.88 -51.13 10.91
N ASP A 513 -4.79 -50.48 9.74
CA ASP A 513 -4.39 -49.09 9.59
C ASP A 513 -5.57 -48.09 9.52
N THR A 514 -6.80 -48.59 9.62
CA THR A 514 -8.02 -47.80 9.52
C THR A 514 -8.57 -47.50 10.90
N ILE A 515 -9.04 -46.29 11.10
CA ILE A 515 -9.75 -45.90 12.31
C ILE A 515 -11.23 -45.95 12.05
N LEU A 516 -11.95 -46.63 12.92
CA LEU A 516 -13.42 -46.74 12.92
C LEU A 516 -14.00 -46.01 14.14
N VAL A 517 -15.08 -45.32 13.92
CA VAL A 517 -15.91 -44.66 14.95
C VAL A 517 -17.23 -45.42 15.02
N ASP A 518 -17.46 -46.06 16.17
CA ASP A 518 -18.63 -46.91 16.37
C ASP A 518 -18.85 -47.94 15.22
N GLY A 519 -17.76 -48.51 14.70
CA GLY A 519 -17.76 -49.44 13.60
C GLY A 519 -17.89 -48.87 12.20
N MET A 520 -17.94 -47.53 12.05
CA MET A 520 -18.07 -46.84 10.77
C MET A 520 -16.76 -46.18 10.35
N ASN A 521 -16.48 -46.16 9.05
CA ASN A 521 -15.35 -45.39 8.48
C ASN A 521 -15.56 -43.87 8.63
N CYS A 522 -14.48 -43.15 8.79
CA CYS A 522 -14.48 -41.67 8.97
C CYS A 522 -13.39 -40.94 8.18
N ARG A 523 -12.88 -41.54 7.08
CA ARG A 523 -11.78 -41.00 6.30
C ARG A 523 -12.23 -39.79 5.45
N SER A 524 -13.35 -39.95 4.74
CA SER A 524 -13.89 -38.92 3.86
C SER A 524 -14.91 -38.02 4.57
N THR A 525 -15.18 -36.86 4.01
CA THR A 525 -16.22 -35.93 4.49
C THR A 525 -17.60 -36.60 4.47
N ASP A 526 -17.91 -37.40 3.45
CA ASP A 526 -19.17 -38.13 3.33
C ASP A 526 -19.34 -39.20 4.44
N GLU A 527 -18.27 -39.94 4.73
CA GLU A 527 -18.27 -40.92 5.83
C GLU A 527 -18.47 -40.24 7.18
N ARG A 528 -17.81 -39.10 7.41
CA ARG A 528 -18.03 -38.30 8.63
C ARG A 528 -19.45 -37.72 8.70
N ASN A 529 -20.03 -37.33 7.56
CA ASN A 529 -21.41 -36.88 7.46
C ASN A 529 -22.40 -38.01 7.86
N ASN A 530 -22.13 -39.25 7.46
CA ASN A 530 -22.95 -40.39 7.83
C ASN A 530 -22.93 -40.64 9.36
N ILE A 531 -21.75 -40.53 9.99
CA ILE A 531 -21.61 -40.64 11.44
C ILE A 531 -22.38 -39.52 12.15
N LEU A 532 -22.23 -38.29 11.70
CA LEU A 532 -22.93 -37.13 12.26
C LEU A 532 -24.45 -37.29 12.12
N SER A 533 -24.94 -37.67 10.94
CA SER A 533 -26.37 -37.82 10.65
C SER A 533 -27.02 -38.97 11.42
N SER A 534 -26.25 -39.99 11.81
CA SER A 534 -26.71 -41.07 12.67
C SER A 534 -26.92 -40.63 14.13
N ASN A 535 -26.33 -39.49 14.52
CA ASN A 535 -26.35 -39.01 15.92
C ASN A 535 -27.12 -37.69 16.08
N VAL A 536 -27.24 -36.88 15.03
CA VAL A 536 -27.86 -35.55 15.06
C VAL A 536 -28.78 -35.39 13.85
N SER A 537 -29.99 -34.91 14.08
CA SER A 537 -30.89 -34.49 13.00
C SER A 537 -30.51 -33.13 12.43
N GLU A 538 -30.80 -32.91 11.18
CA GLU A 538 -30.55 -31.63 10.49
C GLU A 538 -29.06 -31.19 10.59
N VAL A 539 -28.17 -32.10 10.22
CA VAL A 539 -26.73 -31.87 10.20
C VAL A 539 -26.14 -32.08 8.80
N ILE A 540 -25.08 -31.36 8.49
CA ILE A 540 -24.25 -31.56 7.31
C ILE A 540 -22.76 -31.43 7.63
N ALA A 541 -21.95 -32.28 7.00
CA ALA A 541 -20.51 -32.17 6.94
C ALA A 541 -20.11 -31.78 5.51
N ILE A 542 -19.27 -30.76 5.34
CA ILE A 542 -18.90 -30.20 4.04
C ILE A 542 -17.46 -29.71 4.07
N SER A 543 -16.77 -29.68 2.91
CA SER A 543 -15.46 -29.09 2.80
C SER A 543 -15.52 -27.55 2.74
N TYR A 544 -14.47 -26.88 3.18
CA TYR A 544 -14.35 -25.42 3.05
C TYR A 544 -14.38 -24.99 1.58
N GLU A 545 -13.69 -25.71 0.71
CA GLU A 545 -13.61 -25.44 -0.72
C GLU A 545 -15.00 -25.50 -1.40
N ASP A 546 -15.88 -26.35 -0.93
CA ASP A 546 -17.25 -26.42 -1.45
C ASP A 546 -18.12 -25.28 -0.89
N VAL A 547 -17.92 -24.93 0.38
CA VAL A 547 -18.57 -23.74 0.97
C VAL A 547 -18.15 -22.48 0.25
N ASP A 548 -16.86 -22.31 -0.02
CA ASP A 548 -16.31 -21.10 -0.63
C ASP A 548 -16.86 -20.84 -2.04
N LYS A 549 -17.07 -21.90 -2.84
CA LYS A 549 -17.67 -21.83 -4.18
C LYS A 549 -19.14 -21.36 -4.21
N LEU A 550 -19.87 -21.50 -3.10
CA LEU A 550 -21.29 -21.16 -3.06
C LEU A 550 -21.51 -19.64 -3.08
N LYS A 551 -22.46 -19.19 -3.88
CA LYS A 551 -22.96 -17.82 -3.81
C LYS A 551 -23.81 -17.63 -2.54
N SER A 552 -24.01 -16.39 -2.13
CA SER A 552 -24.75 -16.05 -0.91
C SER A 552 -26.15 -16.69 -0.84
N LYS A 553 -26.87 -16.76 -1.96
CA LYS A 553 -28.20 -17.40 -2.02
C LYS A 553 -28.11 -18.91 -1.83
N GLU A 554 -27.15 -19.55 -2.46
CA GLU A 554 -26.93 -21.00 -2.37
C GLU A 554 -26.51 -21.40 -0.96
N PHE A 555 -25.63 -20.61 -0.33
CA PHE A 555 -25.21 -20.85 1.06
C PHE A 555 -26.37 -20.67 2.05
N LYS A 556 -27.25 -19.67 1.85
CA LYS A 556 -28.45 -19.51 2.68
C LYS A 556 -29.42 -20.70 2.53
N GLU A 557 -29.57 -21.24 1.32
CA GLU A 557 -30.42 -22.39 1.08
C GLU A 557 -29.79 -23.66 1.66
N LEU A 558 -28.48 -23.89 1.49
CA LEU A 558 -27.75 -25.00 2.11
C LEU A 558 -27.94 -25.02 3.62
N THR A 559 -27.83 -23.87 4.26
CA THR A 559 -27.85 -23.75 5.72
C THR A 559 -29.26 -23.71 6.33
N LYS A 560 -30.30 -23.61 5.49
CA LYS A 560 -31.69 -23.51 5.94
C LYS A 560 -32.13 -24.78 6.66
N GLY A 561 -32.65 -24.62 7.86
CA GLY A 561 -33.17 -25.76 8.68
C GLY A 561 -32.11 -26.57 9.39
N LEU A 562 -30.82 -26.33 9.15
CA LEU A 562 -29.75 -27.02 9.86
C LEU A 562 -29.71 -26.65 11.33
N ASN A 563 -29.45 -27.62 12.19
CA ASN A 563 -29.08 -27.46 13.62
C ASN A 563 -27.58 -27.40 13.79
N LEU A 564 -26.83 -28.14 12.94
CA LEU A 564 -25.39 -28.32 13.04
C LEU A 564 -24.77 -28.37 11.64
N ILE A 565 -23.63 -27.68 11.47
CA ILE A 565 -22.75 -27.84 10.31
C ILE A 565 -21.32 -28.12 10.77
N TYR A 566 -20.69 -29.12 10.17
CA TYR A 566 -19.25 -29.38 10.29
C TYR A 566 -18.57 -28.94 8.99
N ILE A 567 -17.56 -28.05 9.08
CA ILE A 567 -16.79 -27.56 7.92
C ILE A 567 -15.35 -27.97 8.12
N TYR A 568 -14.83 -28.72 7.14
CA TYR A 568 -13.45 -29.19 7.13
C TYR A 568 -12.60 -28.30 6.25
N HIS A 569 -11.59 -27.68 6.84
CA HIS A 569 -10.63 -26.80 6.15
C HIS A 569 -9.25 -27.46 6.17
N ASN A 570 -8.55 -27.55 5.02
CA ASN A 570 -7.29 -28.29 4.90
C ASN A 570 -6.25 -27.52 4.06
N LYS A 571 -5.89 -26.30 4.48
CA LYS A 571 -4.88 -25.52 3.73
C LYS A 571 -3.47 -25.72 4.29
N ILE A 572 -3.32 -25.76 5.61
CA ILE A 572 -2.00 -25.87 6.25
C ILE A 572 -1.40 -27.24 6.01
N ASP A 573 -2.12 -28.32 6.36
CA ASP A 573 -1.63 -29.68 6.24
C ASP A 573 -1.34 -30.06 4.79
N ALA A 574 -2.21 -29.68 3.86
CA ALA A 574 -2.05 -29.93 2.43
C ALA A 574 -0.76 -29.32 1.85
N ARG A 575 -0.32 -28.15 2.35
CA ARG A 575 0.95 -27.54 1.92
C ARG A 575 2.14 -28.10 2.70
N GLY A 576 2.00 -28.34 3.99
CA GLY A 576 3.08 -28.82 4.86
C GLY A 576 3.50 -30.25 4.55
N ASP A 577 2.57 -31.16 4.30
CA ASP A 577 2.85 -32.59 4.01
C ASP A 577 3.40 -32.83 2.58
N HIS A 578 3.42 -31.81 1.73
CA HIS A 578 3.90 -31.91 0.35
C HIS A 578 5.27 -31.26 0.21
N ALA A 579 6.32 -32.05 0.00
CA ALA A 579 7.72 -31.59 -0.03
C ALA A 579 8.01 -30.36 -0.92
N PRO A 580 7.40 -30.18 -2.11
CA PRO A 580 7.60 -28.98 -2.93
C PRO A 580 7.02 -27.70 -2.34
N SER A 581 5.95 -27.78 -1.53
CA SER A 581 5.24 -26.64 -0.93
C SER A 581 5.45 -26.47 0.57
N GLU A 582 6.29 -27.31 1.18
CA GLU A 582 6.55 -27.29 2.62
C GLU A 582 7.03 -25.92 3.11
N ASN A 583 7.81 -25.20 2.31
CA ASN A 583 8.29 -23.85 2.63
C ASN A 583 7.17 -22.80 2.70
N GLU A 584 6.00 -23.07 2.13
CA GLU A 584 4.86 -22.17 2.12
C GLU A 584 3.93 -22.37 3.32
N VAL A 585 4.26 -23.25 4.26
CA VAL A 585 3.40 -23.60 5.41
C VAL A 585 3.06 -22.36 6.27
N PHE A 586 3.98 -21.42 6.40
CA PHE A 586 3.72 -20.19 7.15
C PHE A 586 2.81 -19.21 6.41
N ASN A 587 2.91 -19.17 5.08
CA ASN A 587 1.94 -18.45 4.25
C ASN A 587 0.55 -19.11 4.34
N ALA A 588 0.50 -20.46 4.25
CA ALA A 588 -0.74 -21.21 4.42
C ALA A 588 -1.42 -20.95 5.78
N ALA A 589 -0.64 -20.83 6.86
CA ALA A 589 -1.16 -20.51 8.18
C ALA A 589 -1.76 -19.09 8.22
N GLN A 590 -1.15 -18.10 7.56
CA GLN A 590 -1.70 -16.75 7.47
C GLN A 590 -2.99 -16.73 6.66
N GLU A 591 -2.99 -17.33 5.47
CA GLU A 591 -4.18 -17.45 4.63
C GLU A 591 -5.33 -18.20 5.37
N THR A 592 -4.99 -19.21 6.18
CA THR A 592 -6.00 -19.93 6.98
C THR A 592 -6.67 -19.01 8.00
N ILE A 593 -5.92 -18.15 8.69
CA ILE A 593 -6.49 -17.16 9.62
C ILE A 593 -7.49 -16.25 8.89
N GLU A 594 -7.12 -15.75 7.71
CA GLU A 594 -7.96 -14.90 6.87
C GLU A 594 -9.21 -15.63 6.37
N ASP A 595 -9.06 -16.86 5.86
CA ASP A 595 -10.17 -17.69 5.41
C ASP A 595 -11.18 -17.95 6.54
N LEU A 596 -10.68 -18.29 7.75
CA LEU A 596 -11.53 -18.58 8.90
C LEU A 596 -12.27 -17.33 9.39
N GLU A 597 -11.63 -16.16 9.33
CA GLU A 597 -12.30 -14.91 9.68
C GLU A 597 -13.48 -14.63 8.73
N VAL A 598 -13.25 -14.75 7.41
CA VAL A 598 -14.30 -14.60 6.38
C VAL A 598 -15.40 -15.64 6.56
N LEU A 599 -15.04 -16.90 6.81
CA LEU A 599 -16.00 -17.99 7.02
C LEU A 599 -16.88 -17.73 8.24
N ILE A 600 -16.31 -17.28 9.36
CA ILE A 600 -17.05 -16.94 10.58
C ILE A 600 -18.07 -15.84 10.31
N LYS A 601 -17.66 -14.77 9.59
CA LYS A 601 -18.55 -13.68 9.16
C LYS A 601 -19.71 -14.23 8.30
N ARG A 602 -19.39 -15.11 7.35
CA ARG A 602 -20.36 -15.73 6.46
C ARG A 602 -21.36 -16.62 7.18
N LEU A 603 -20.88 -17.51 8.08
CA LEU A 603 -21.71 -18.37 8.91
C LEU A 603 -22.71 -17.57 9.74
N ARG A 604 -22.25 -16.46 10.30
CA ARG A 604 -23.07 -15.60 11.13
C ARG A 604 -24.09 -14.82 10.31
N ASN A 605 -23.64 -14.06 9.32
CA ASN A 605 -24.47 -13.08 8.61
C ASN A 605 -25.40 -13.72 7.56
N GLN A 606 -24.98 -14.83 6.95
CA GLN A 606 -25.77 -15.52 5.92
C GLN A 606 -26.41 -16.80 6.42
N GLY A 607 -25.71 -17.53 7.30
CA GLY A 607 -26.15 -18.82 7.83
C GLY A 607 -26.95 -18.74 9.14
N ASN A 608 -26.95 -17.59 9.82
CA ASN A 608 -27.57 -17.37 11.14
C ASN A 608 -27.08 -18.33 12.24
N PHE A 609 -25.80 -18.72 12.20
CA PHE A 609 -25.20 -19.53 13.25
C PHE A 609 -24.84 -18.63 14.45
N ALA A 610 -25.51 -18.87 15.56
CA ALA A 610 -25.35 -18.11 16.80
C ALA A 610 -24.17 -18.59 17.65
N LYS A 611 -23.66 -19.79 17.40
CA LYS A 611 -22.52 -20.37 18.08
C LYS A 611 -21.61 -21.07 17.08
N ILE A 612 -20.34 -20.75 17.11
CA ILE A 612 -19.33 -21.30 16.20
C ILE A 612 -18.17 -21.81 17.05
N PHE A 613 -17.78 -23.06 16.84
CA PHE A 613 -16.59 -23.66 17.40
C PHE A 613 -15.54 -23.77 16.31
N ILE A 614 -14.31 -23.38 16.62
CA ILE A 614 -13.15 -23.56 15.76
C ILE A 614 -12.14 -24.40 16.51
N THR A 615 -11.68 -25.48 15.89
CA THR A 615 -10.70 -26.40 16.46
C THR A 615 -9.83 -27.01 15.38
N ALA A 616 -8.89 -27.85 15.79
CA ALA A 616 -8.03 -28.61 14.90
C ALA A 616 -8.05 -30.10 15.31
N ASP A 617 -7.69 -30.95 14.39
CA ASP A 617 -7.44 -32.37 14.62
C ASP A 617 -6.10 -32.60 15.30
N HIS A 618 -5.06 -31.83 14.89
CA HIS A 618 -3.73 -31.74 15.48
C HIS A 618 -3.09 -30.40 15.16
N GLY A 619 -1.89 -30.15 15.70
CA GLY A 619 -1.00 -29.11 15.26
C GLY A 619 0.24 -29.72 14.58
N PHE A 620 1.33 -28.98 14.47
CA PHE A 620 2.54 -29.41 13.77
C PHE A 620 3.80 -28.76 14.34
N ILE A 621 4.94 -29.37 14.09
CA ILE A 621 6.26 -28.74 14.24
C ILE A 621 6.77 -28.42 12.84
N TYR A 622 7.33 -27.24 12.68
CA TYR A 622 8.07 -26.86 11.49
C TYR A 622 9.34 -26.10 11.87
N LYS A 623 10.50 -26.63 11.43
CA LYS A 623 11.82 -26.04 11.58
C LYS A 623 12.30 -25.63 10.20
N ARG A 624 12.83 -24.41 10.03
CA ARG A 624 13.23 -23.90 8.71
C ARG A 624 14.50 -24.59 8.19
N ASP A 625 15.46 -24.82 9.08
CA ASP A 625 16.68 -25.51 8.73
C ASP A 625 16.48 -27.02 8.65
N LYS A 626 17.23 -27.68 7.78
CA LYS A 626 17.15 -29.12 7.59
C LYS A 626 17.47 -29.86 8.87
N LEU A 627 16.70 -30.93 9.13
CA LEU A 627 16.93 -31.83 10.26
C LEU A 627 18.33 -32.44 10.21
N LYS A 628 19.04 -32.36 11.33
CA LYS A 628 20.37 -32.92 11.53
C LYS A 628 20.27 -34.34 12.08
N GLU A 629 21.35 -35.11 12.05
CA GLU A 629 21.33 -36.48 12.54
C GLU A 629 21.05 -36.59 14.04
N HIS A 630 21.38 -35.60 14.84
CA HIS A 630 21.07 -35.55 16.26
C HIS A 630 19.59 -35.26 16.58
N ASP A 631 18.84 -34.75 15.60
CA ASP A 631 17.36 -34.57 15.72
C ASP A 631 16.61 -35.89 15.48
N LYS A 632 17.34 -37.00 15.23
CA LYS A 632 16.74 -38.29 14.83
C LYS A 632 16.99 -39.38 15.86
N VAL A 633 15.90 -39.95 16.38
CA VAL A 633 15.93 -41.11 17.28
C VAL A 633 16.09 -42.40 16.47
N ASN A 634 17.08 -43.23 16.84
CA ASN A 634 17.39 -44.47 16.13
C ASN A 634 16.40 -45.58 16.47
N LEU A 635 15.87 -46.28 15.45
CA LEU A 635 14.88 -47.36 15.55
C LEU A 635 15.39 -48.70 14.98
N ASP A 636 16.70 -48.91 14.80
CA ASP A 636 17.25 -50.11 14.12
C ASP A 636 16.82 -51.44 14.72
N LYS A 637 16.34 -51.46 15.98
CA LYS A 637 15.92 -52.67 16.68
C LYS A 637 14.40 -52.92 16.62
N PHE A 638 13.61 -52.07 16.00
CA PHE A 638 12.16 -52.12 16.02
C PHE A 638 11.56 -52.27 14.60
N PRO A 639 10.98 -53.43 14.26
CA PRO A 639 10.48 -53.72 12.90
C PRO A 639 9.11 -53.18 12.58
N GLU A 640 8.38 -52.58 13.54
CA GLU A 640 7.03 -52.09 13.39
C GLU A 640 6.90 -50.93 12.40
N LYS A 641 5.70 -50.69 11.88
CA LYS A 641 5.41 -49.63 10.95
C LYS A 641 5.75 -48.25 11.55
N LYS A 642 6.61 -47.52 10.91
CA LYS A 642 7.21 -46.33 11.48
C LYS A 642 6.61 -45.08 10.83
N HIS A 643 5.98 -44.23 11.65
CA HIS A 643 5.75 -42.83 11.32
C HIS A 643 6.91 -41.98 11.85
N LYS A 644 7.07 -40.78 11.33
CA LYS A 644 8.19 -39.92 11.75
C LYS A 644 8.11 -39.49 13.22
N ARG A 645 6.88 -39.40 13.76
CA ARG A 645 6.61 -38.87 15.09
C ARG A 645 5.98 -39.86 16.05
N PHE A 646 5.61 -41.08 15.61
CA PHE A 646 5.03 -42.08 16.50
C PHE A 646 5.21 -43.52 16.01
N ILE A 647 5.11 -44.46 16.95
CA ILE A 647 5.02 -45.90 16.71
C ILE A 647 3.90 -46.46 17.61
N LEU A 648 2.95 -47.21 17.04
CA LEU A 648 1.97 -47.92 17.78
C LEU A 648 2.49 -49.32 18.16
N SER A 649 2.19 -49.81 19.38
CA SER A 649 2.60 -51.11 19.88
C SER A 649 1.60 -51.67 20.88
N GLU A 650 1.57 -52.99 21.03
CA GLU A 650 0.75 -53.66 22.01
C GLU A 650 1.34 -53.58 23.46
N LYS A 651 2.60 -53.24 23.58
CA LYS A 651 3.32 -53.09 24.87
C LYS A 651 4.19 -51.85 24.83
N PRO A 652 4.47 -51.23 25.99
CA PRO A 652 5.37 -50.06 26.02
C PRO A 652 6.76 -50.47 25.54
N LEU A 653 7.31 -49.73 24.60
CA LEU A 653 8.64 -49.92 24.03
C LEU A 653 9.66 -49.06 24.81
N LYS A 654 10.84 -49.73 25.08
CA LYS A 654 11.98 -48.99 25.66
C LYS A 654 12.86 -48.50 24.53
N ILE A 655 12.64 -47.27 24.10
CA ILE A 655 13.40 -46.62 23.06
C ILE A 655 14.15 -45.42 23.71
N ASP A 656 15.48 -45.43 23.55
CA ASP A 656 16.26 -44.26 24.01
C ASP A 656 15.87 -43.01 23.21
N GLY A 657 15.58 -41.92 23.91
CA GLY A 657 15.07 -40.70 23.30
C GLY A 657 13.55 -40.68 22.99
N ALA A 658 12.77 -41.65 23.46
CA ALA A 658 11.32 -41.68 23.32
C ALA A 658 10.62 -42.03 24.63
N VAL A 659 9.30 -41.71 24.71
CA VAL A 659 8.40 -42.12 25.79
C VAL A 659 7.25 -42.97 25.26
N SER A 660 6.73 -43.89 26.09
CA SER A 660 5.53 -44.66 25.82
C SER A 660 4.36 -44.10 26.58
N LEU A 661 3.26 -43.81 25.89
CA LEU A 661 2.01 -43.34 26.47
C LEU A 661 0.91 -44.38 26.27
N SER A 662 0.12 -44.69 27.32
CA SER A 662 -1.01 -45.58 27.20
C SER A 662 -2.18 -44.91 26.45
N MET A 663 -2.84 -45.68 25.60
CA MET A 663 -4.06 -45.26 24.89
C MET A 663 -5.36 -45.71 25.61
N GLU A 664 -5.26 -46.14 26.86
CA GLU A 664 -6.38 -46.56 27.68
C GLU A 664 -7.47 -45.48 27.81
N TYR A 665 -7.09 -44.22 27.69
CA TYR A 665 -8.04 -43.10 27.71
C TYR A 665 -9.02 -43.07 26.48
N LEU A 666 -8.72 -43.86 25.44
CA LEU A 666 -9.60 -44.15 24.30
C LEU A 666 -10.20 -45.56 24.37
N ASN A 667 -10.06 -46.25 25.49
CA ASN A 667 -10.42 -47.67 25.68
C ASN A 667 -9.64 -48.65 24.77
N MET A 668 -8.41 -48.27 24.37
CA MET A 668 -7.54 -49.09 23.55
C MET A 668 -6.43 -49.71 24.38
N ASP A 669 -6.28 -51.03 24.30
CA ASP A 669 -5.12 -51.76 24.91
C ASP A 669 -3.90 -51.66 23.99
N LYS A 670 -3.44 -50.42 23.79
CA LYS A 670 -2.30 -50.08 22.95
C LYS A 670 -1.47 -49.00 23.60
N TYR A 671 -0.26 -48.89 23.08
CA TYR A 671 0.68 -47.82 23.46
C TYR A 671 1.11 -47.05 22.23
N VAL A 672 1.24 -45.74 22.38
CA VAL A 672 1.90 -44.88 21.42
C VAL A 672 3.28 -44.49 21.97
N ASN A 673 4.31 -44.74 21.17
CA ASN A 673 5.68 -44.34 21.49
C ASN A 673 6.02 -43.14 20.66
N VAL A 674 6.41 -42.05 21.31
CA VAL A 674 6.71 -40.76 20.66
C VAL A 674 8.11 -40.28 21.03
N PRO A 675 8.84 -39.58 20.14
CA PRO A 675 10.13 -38.98 20.48
C PRO A 675 9.96 -37.95 21.59
N ILE A 676 10.97 -37.80 22.41
CA ILE A 676 11.00 -36.75 23.43
C ILE A 676 11.21 -35.41 22.73
N GLY A 677 10.31 -34.47 23.01
CA GLY A 677 10.39 -33.13 22.46
C GLY A 677 10.10 -33.07 20.93
N ALA A 678 10.90 -32.31 20.21
CA ALA A 678 10.72 -32.02 18.79
C ALA A 678 11.52 -32.94 17.84
N ASP A 679 12.14 -34.02 18.37
CA ASP A 679 12.93 -34.96 17.59
C ASP A 679 12.05 -35.86 16.72
N VAL A 680 12.59 -36.48 15.69
CA VAL A 680 11.89 -37.40 14.81
C VAL A 680 12.47 -38.77 14.86
N PHE A 681 11.66 -39.80 14.62
CA PHE A 681 12.17 -41.14 14.39
C PHE A 681 12.91 -41.25 13.05
N LYS A 682 14.00 -41.99 13.01
CA LYS A 682 14.72 -42.27 11.78
C LYS A 682 13.90 -43.23 10.91
N ALA A 683 13.07 -42.69 10.04
CA ALA A 683 12.27 -43.46 9.09
C ALA A 683 12.75 -43.19 7.65
N GLN A 684 12.51 -44.19 6.75
CA GLN A 684 12.82 -44.03 5.33
C GLN A 684 11.84 -43.01 4.72
N GLY A 685 12.36 -42.09 3.91
CA GLY A 685 11.58 -41.08 3.19
C GLY A 685 12.29 -39.75 3.10
N ALA A 686 11.83 -38.85 2.25
CA ALA A 686 12.32 -37.49 2.16
C ALA A 686 12.19 -36.76 3.50
N GLY A 687 13.24 -36.07 3.92
CA GLY A 687 13.25 -35.34 5.18
C GLY A 687 12.37 -34.11 5.10
N LEU A 688 11.07 -34.25 5.39
CA LEU A 688 10.19 -33.11 5.58
C LEU A 688 10.49 -32.48 6.96
N ASN A 689 10.55 -31.16 7.00
CA ASN A 689 10.70 -30.37 8.22
C ASN A 689 9.35 -30.16 8.91
N PHE A 690 8.26 -30.26 8.15
CA PHE A 690 6.89 -30.29 8.65
C PHE A 690 6.58 -31.70 9.19
N VAL A 691 6.26 -31.81 10.46
CA VAL A 691 5.93 -33.07 11.11
C VAL A 691 4.83 -32.91 12.15
N HIS A 692 4.02 -33.97 12.28
CA HIS A 692 2.97 -34.11 13.28
C HIS A 692 2.82 -35.58 13.69
N GLY A 693 2.11 -35.84 14.78
CA GLY A 693 1.90 -37.20 15.32
C GLY A 693 2.56 -37.43 16.66
N GLY A 694 3.38 -36.51 17.14
CA GLY A 694 4.07 -36.62 18.44
C GLY A 694 3.25 -36.07 19.60
N ALA A 695 3.97 -35.74 20.66
CA ALA A 695 3.40 -35.18 21.87
C ALA A 695 4.10 -33.89 22.30
N SER A 696 4.55 -33.07 21.34
CA SER A 696 5.00 -31.72 21.65
C SER A 696 3.80 -30.79 21.86
N LEU A 697 4.01 -29.65 22.50
CA LEU A 697 2.94 -28.67 22.72
C LEU A 697 2.34 -28.19 21.39
N GLU A 698 3.20 -27.94 20.39
CA GLU A 698 2.80 -27.46 19.07
C GLU A 698 1.98 -28.48 18.27
N GLU A 699 2.10 -29.79 18.58
CA GLU A 699 1.37 -30.87 17.91
C GLU A 699 0.08 -31.22 18.63
N CYS A 700 0.13 -31.34 19.98
CA CYS A 700 -0.98 -31.92 20.76
C CYS A 700 -1.85 -30.88 21.48
N ILE A 701 -1.45 -29.59 21.57
CA ILE A 701 -2.31 -28.55 22.10
C ILE A 701 -2.99 -27.82 20.93
N VAL A 702 -4.29 -28.12 20.78
CA VAL A 702 -5.15 -27.57 19.74
C VAL A 702 -6.12 -26.54 20.31
N PRO A 703 -6.67 -25.62 19.52
CA PRO A 703 -7.62 -24.65 20.02
C PRO A 703 -9.00 -25.26 20.31
N LEU A 704 -9.62 -24.79 21.37
CA LEU A 704 -11.06 -24.78 21.55
C LEU A 704 -11.50 -23.32 21.57
N LEU A 705 -11.70 -22.76 20.36
CA LEU A 705 -12.16 -21.40 20.18
C LEU A 705 -13.67 -21.41 19.97
N GLU A 706 -14.39 -20.76 20.87
CA GLU A 706 -15.84 -20.62 20.84
C GLU A 706 -16.19 -19.16 20.53
N VAL A 707 -16.98 -18.93 19.48
CA VAL A 707 -17.48 -17.60 19.11
C VAL A 707 -19.00 -17.60 19.30
N LYS A 708 -19.47 -16.75 20.19
CA LYS A 708 -20.91 -16.52 20.42
C LYS A 708 -21.34 -15.20 19.79
N ALA A 709 -22.58 -15.16 19.29
CA ALA A 709 -23.20 -13.87 19.00
C ALA A 709 -23.32 -13.08 20.31
N GLY A 710 -22.73 -11.91 20.38
CA GLY A 710 -22.87 -11.00 21.52
C GLY A 710 -24.35 -10.65 21.70
N LYS A 711 -24.78 -10.43 22.94
CA LYS A 711 -26.10 -9.84 23.19
C LYS A 711 -26.01 -8.39 22.69
N GLY A 712 -26.45 -8.14 21.46
CA GLY A 712 -26.52 -6.80 20.92
C GLY A 712 -27.31 -5.91 21.90
N ALA A 713 -26.73 -4.80 22.28
CA ALA A 713 -27.46 -3.76 22.99
C ALA A 713 -28.66 -3.35 22.12
N LYS A 714 -29.86 -3.66 22.58
CA LYS A 714 -31.09 -3.26 21.90
C LYS A 714 -31.13 -1.73 21.92
N ASN A 715 -31.15 -1.12 20.74
CA ASN A 715 -31.36 0.29 20.48
C ASN A 715 -30.21 1.29 20.67
N GLN A 716 -28.96 0.85 20.83
CA GLN A 716 -27.84 1.77 20.71
C GLN A 716 -27.37 1.81 19.24
N ARG A 717 -27.14 2.99 18.69
CA ARG A 717 -26.56 3.22 17.37
C ARG A 717 -25.18 3.84 17.52
N THR A 718 -24.28 3.60 16.60
CA THR A 718 -23.00 4.29 16.52
C THR A 718 -23.16 5.67 15.87
N VAL A 719 -22.26 6.60 16.19
CA VAL A 719 -22.21 7.89 15.51
C VAL A 719 -22.00 7.68 13.99
N GLU A 720 -22.59 8.56 13.20
CA GLU A 720 -22.38 8.55 11.75
C GLU A 720 -21.12 9.35 11.40
N LEU A 721 -20.17 8.73 10.69
CA LEU A 721 -18.98 9.35 10.17
C LEU A 721 -19.16 9.65 8.68
N GLN A 722 -19.10 10.92 8.29
CA GLN A 722 -19.32 11.37 6.93
C GLN A 722 -18.03 11.94 6.33
N LEU A 723 -17.73 11.57 5.08
CA LEU A 723 -16.69 12.23 4.29
C LEU A 723 -17.20 13.63 3.85
N ILE A 724 -16.44 14.70 4.17
CA ILE A 724 -16.76 16.09 3.78
C ILE A 724 -15.85 16.62 2.66
N SER A 725 -14.93 15.82 2.15
CA SER A 725 -14.09 16.18 1.01
C SER A 725 -14.92 16.33 -0.27
N THR A 726 -14.71 17.43 -1.00
CA THR A 726 -15.54 17.80 -2.16
C THR A 726 -15.09 17.19 -3.49
N LYS A 727 -13.91 16.53 -3.54
CA LYS A 727 -13.35 15.96 -4.76
C LYS A 727 -13.21 14.45 -4.64
N ASN A 728 -13.93 13.73 -5.48
CA ASN A 728 -13.84 12.27 -5.56
C ASN A 728 -12.85 11.79 -6.66
N THR A 729 -11.92 12.66 -7.06
CA THR A 729 -10.88 12.32 -8.02
C THR A 729 -9.52 12.42 -7.35
N ILE A 730 -8.79 11.33 -7.38
CA ILE A 730 -7.46 11.19 -6.79
C ILE A 730 -6.43 11.28 -7.92
N THR A 731 -5.44 12.14 -7.73
CA THR A 731 -4.33 12.35 -8.68
C THR A 731 -2.95 12.08 -8.07
N ASN A 732 -2.90 11.87 -6.76
CA ASN A 732 -1.68 11.65 -6.00
C ASN A 732 -1.75 10.35 -5.21
N TYR A 733 -0.61 9.70 -4.96
CA TYR A 733 -0.56 8.54 -4.06
C TYR A 733 -0.90 8.91 -2.61
N ASP A 734 -0.58 10.11 -2.17
CA ASP A 734 -0.99 10.63 -0.86
C ASP A 734 -2.30 11.41 -0.99
N VAL A 735 -3.33 10.95 -0.31
CA VAL A 735 -4.68 11.52 -0.34
C VAL A 735 -5.04 12.01 1.05
N MET A 736 -5.27 13.31 1.20
CA MET A 736 -5.81 13.89 2.44
C MET A 736 -7.32 13.95 2.36
N LEU A 737 -8.01 13.29 3.29
CA LEU A 737 -9.46 13.32 3.41
C LEU A 737 -9.87 13.88 4.77
N THR A 738 -10.98 14.59 4.80
CA THR A 738 -11.57 15.10 6.03
C THR A 738 -12.90 14.41 6.27
N PHE A 739 -13.06 13.85 7.46
CA PHE A 739 -14.27 13.20 7.93
C PHE A 739 -14.91 14.02 9.02
N PHE A 740 -16.21 13.89 9.15
CA PHE A 740 -17.00 14.60 10.14
C PHE A 740 -17.90 13.64 10.90
N GLN A 741 -17.82 13.69 12.21
CA GLN A 741 -18.72 12.99 13.11
C GLN A 741 -20.01 13.81 13.25
N LYS A 742 -21.13 13.29 12.73
CA LYS A 742 -22.41 14.06 12.68
C LYS A 742 -23.00 14.34 14.04
N GLU A 743 -22.92 13.41 14.96
CA GLU A 743 -23.59 13.45 16.25
C GLU A 743 -22.59 13.36 17.41
N ASN A 744 -22.95 13.94 18.52
CA ASN A 744 -22.16 13.77 19.76
C ASN A 744 -22.36 12.37 20.32
N VAL A 745 -21.30 11.82 20.91
CA VAL A 745 -21.41 10.58 21.72
C VAL A 745 -22.31 10.81 22.91
N SER A 746 -23.22 9.87 23.19
CA SER A 746 -24.17 9.91 24.29
C SER A 746 -24.46 8.49 24.81
N GLN A 747 -25.38 8.37 25.79
CA GLN A 747 -25.80 7.04 26.28
C GLN A 747 -26.48 6.18 25.20
N ASP A 748 -27.13 6.79 24.22
CA ASP A 748 -27.85 6.15 23.12
C ASP A 748 -27.06 6.13 21.80
N VAL A 749 -26.00 6.94 21.70
CA VAL A 749 -25.15 7.07 20.51
C VAL A 749 -23.71 6.72 20.90
N LEU A 750 -23.28 5.52 20.54
CA LEU A 750 -21.97 4.98 20.86
C LEU A 750 -20.86 5.57 19.97
N PRO A 751 -19.64 5.66 20.44
CA PRO A 751 -18.51 6.01 19.60
C PRO A 751 -18.31 4.96 18.49
N LEU A 752 -17.89 5.45 17.32
CA LEU A 752 -17.53 4.62 16.17
C LEU A 752 -15.99 4.52 16.09
N GLU A 753 -15.48 3.32 16.10
CA GLU A 753 -14.12 3.02 15.72
C GLU A 753 -14.14 2.54 14.26
N ALA A 754 -13.78 3.44 13.34
CA ALA A 754 -13.87 3.18 11.91
C ALA A 754 -12.50 2.86 11.33
N SER A 755 -12.40 1.76 10.62
CA SER A 755 -11.31 1.48 9.69
C SER A 755 -11.68 2.08 8.32
N VAL A 756 -10.78 2.88 7.77
CA VAL A 756 -10.99 3.57 6.50
C VAL A 756 -9.83 3.23 5.56
N TYR A 757 -10.15 2.78 4.35
CA TYR A 757 -9.16 2.39 3.34
C TYR A 757 -9.77 2.38 1.94
N PHE A 758 -8.92 2.41 0.92
CA PHE A 758 -9.35 2.30 -0.47
C PHE A 758 -9.26 0.87 -0.98
N ILE A 759 -10.22 0.51 -1.85
CA ILE A 759 -10.27 -0.77 -2.56
C ILE A 759 -10.50 -0.57 -4.07
N ASP A 760 -10.14 -1.57 -4.86
CA ASP A 760 -10.50 -1.70 -6.27
C ASP A 760 -11.85 -2.42 -6.47
N GLU A 761 -12.27 -2.62 -7.75
CA GLU A 761 -13.53 -3.30 -8.08
C GLU A 761 -13.57 -4.76 -7.63
N GLU A 762 -12.41 -5.39 -7.47
CA GLU A 762 -12.26 -6.78 -7.00
C GLU A 762 -12.21 -6.88 -5.47
N ASN A 763 -12.38 -5.75 -4.75
CA ASN A 763 -12.28 -5.59 -3.30
C ASN A 763 -10.88 -5.79 -2.72
N ASN A 764 -9.81 -5.71 -3.52
CA ASN A 764 -8.46 -5.71 -2.99
C ASN A 764 -8.15 -4.36 -2.36
N LYS A 765 -7.51 -4.33 -1.20
CA LYS A 765 -7.02 -3.08 -0.58
C LYS A 765 -5.94 -2.46 -1.46
N ILE A 766 -6.10 -1.18 -1.75
CA ILE A 766 -5.17 -0.39 -2.57
C ILE A 766 -4.57 0.79 -1.81
N SER A 767 -4.81 0.88 -0.52
CA SER A 767 -4.20 1.88 0.37
C SER A 767 -3.83 1.29 1.72
N GLY A 768 -3.01 2.02 2.47
CA GLY A 768 -2.93 1.86 3.92
C GLY A 768 -4.28 2.09 4.59
N GLU A 769 -4.47 1.47 5.74
CA GLU A 769 -5.67 1.56 6.58
C GLU A 769 -5.49 2.65 7.64
N GLN A 770 -6.48 3.53 7.82
CA GLN A 770 -6.50 4.53 8.88
C GLN A 770 -7.62 4.21 9.86
N ILE A 771 -7.32 4.30 11.16
CA ILE A 771 -8.29 4.09 12.23
C ILE A 771 -8.76 5.44 12.75
N ILE A 772 -10.05 5.71 12.60
CA ILE A 772 -10.69 6.94 13.09
C ILE A 772 -11.52 6.60 14.32
N PHE A 773 -11.20 7.22 15.44
CA PHE A 773 -11.98 7.14 16.68
C PHE A 773 -12.97 8.32 16.73
N ALA A 774 -14.18 8.10 16.21
CA ALA A 774 -15.26 9.08 16.26
C ALA A 774 -15.95 9.01 17.63
N ASP A 775 -15.30 9.57 18.65
CA ASP A 775 -15.68 9.52 20.06
C ASP A 775 -15.98 10.90 20.67
N LYS A 776 -16.08 11.94 19.84
CA LYS A 776 -16.19 13.31 20.30
C LYS A 776 -17.56 13.62 20.91
N ASN A 777 -17.52 14.27 22.07
CA ASN A 777 -18.71 14.77 22.78
C ASN A 777 -18.64 16.30 22.85
N SER A 778 -18.49 16.96 21.71
CA SER A 778 -18.41 18.43 21.59
C SER A 778 -19.50 18.96 20.66
N ASP A 779 -20.11 20.06 21.05
CA ASP A 779 -21.10 20.74 20.20
C ASP A 779 -20.43 21.55 19.08
N SER A 780 -19.12 21.82 19.17
CA SER A 780 -18.35 22.46 18.10
C SER A 780 -18.14 21.50 16.94
N ALA A 781 -18.46 21.95 15.73
CA ALA A 781 -18.22 21.17 14.52
C ALA A 781 -16.73 20.95 14.24
N GLU A 782 -15.89 21.94 14.58
CA GLU A 782 -14.43 21.87 14.37
C GLU A 782 -13.78 20.73 15.20
N ASP A 783 -14.27 20.49 16.42
CA ASP A 783 -13.76 19.44 17.29
C ASP A 783 -14.13 18.02 16.81
N ARG A 784 -15.11 17.91 15.92
CA ARG A 784 -15.62 16.66 15.35
C ARG A 784 -15.12 16.35 13.95
N GLU A 785 -14.14 17.12 13.47
CA GLU A 785 -13.44 16.84 12.21
C GLU A 785 -12.20 15.97 12.45
N PHE A 786 -11.99 15.02 11.54
CA PHE A 786 -10.83 14.14 11.49
C PHE A 786 -10.17 14.30 10.12
N LYS A 787 -8.87 14.59 10.10
CA LYS A 787 -8.08 14.73 8.87
C LYS A 787 -7.11 13.58 8.78
N GLU A 788 -7.34 12.71 7.82
CA GLU A 788 -6.55 11.49 7.65
C GLU A 788 -5.84 11.47 6.30
N LYS A 789 -4.60 10.99 6.34
CA LYS A 789 -3.75 10.81 5.17
C LYS A 789 -3.76 9.34 4.75
N PHE A 790 -4.21 9.08 3.55
CA PHE A 790 -4.16 7.76 2.92
C PHE A 790 -3.04 7.71 1.90
N ARG A 791 -2.28 6.63 1.90
CA ARG A 791 -1.30 6.35 0.89
C ARG A 791 -1.77 5.18 0.03
N LEU A 792 -1.94 5.43 -1.27
CA LEU A 792 -2.29 4.40 -2.23
C LEU A 792 -1.06 3.55 -2.58
N LEU A 793 -1.29 2.29 -2.90
CA LEU A 793 -0.24 1.41 -3.43
C LEU A 793 0.30 1.97 -4.75
N GLN A 794 1.61 1.87 -4.94
CA GLN A 794 2.26 2.29 -6.19
C GLN A 794 2.01 1.23 -7.26
N LYS A 795 0.91 1.37 -7.99
CA LYS A 795 0.54 0.53 -9.13
C LYS A 795 -0.16 1.38 -10.20
N GLN A 796 -0.27 0.85 -11.40
CA GLN A 796 -1.07 1.48 -12.44
C GLN A 796 -2.55 1.46 -12.08
N TYR A 797 -3.20 2.60 -12.19
CA TYR A 797 -4.63 2.77 -11.97
C TYR A 797 -5.34 3.10 -13.27
N ASP A 798 -6.44 2.42 -13.54
CA ASP A 798 -7.26 2.63 -14.73
C ASP A 798 -8.38 3.63 -14.41
N LYS A 799 -8.37 4.79 -15.06
CA LYS A 799 -9.36 5.85 -14.89
C LYS A 799 -10.79 5.41 -15.24
N SER A 800 -10.95 4.39 -16.06
CA SER A 800 -12.26 3.85 -16.44
C SER A 800 -12.86 2.92 -15.38
N LYS A 801 -12.07 2.48 -14.40
CA LYS A 801 -12.50 1.61 -13.29
C LYS A 801 -13.00 2.42 -12.10
N ASN A 802 -13.86 1.79 -11.32
CA ASN A 802 -14.33 2.35 -10.07
C ASN A 802 -13.45 1.91 -8.91
N TYR A 803 -13.10 2.84 -8.06
CA TYR A 803 -12.42 2.60 -6.79
C TYR A 803 -13.33 3.08 -5.67
N TYR A 804 -13.17 2.53 -4.50
CA TYR A 804 -14.07 2.88 -3.40
C TYR A 804 -13.27 3.16 -2.14
N LEU A 805 -13.63 4.26 -1.46
CA LEU A 805 -13.26 4.47 -0.08
C LEU A 805 -14.25 3.70 0.79
N ILE A 806 -13.76 2.79 1.58
CA ILE A 806 -14.56 2.00 2.52
C ILE A 806 -14.44 2.61 3.90
N ILE A 807 -15.56 2.84 4.53
CA ILE A 807 -15.65 3.14 5.96
C ILE A 807 -16.26 1.90 6.62
N ARG A 808 -15.50 1.24 7.49
CA ARG A 808 -15.90 0.01 8.15
C ARG A 808 -15.92 0.23 9.65
N ASP A 809 -17.03 -0.09 10.28
CA ASP A 809 -17.11 -0.17 11.74
C ASP A 809 -16.28 -1.36 12.22
N LEU A 810 -15.19 -1.09 12.94
CA LEU A 810 -14.32 -2.14 13.47
C LEU A 810 -14.98 -2.97 14.57
N LYS A 811 -15.95 -2.40 15.26
CA LYS A 811 -16.68 -3.11 16.33
C LYS A 811 -17.72 -4.07 15.79
N GLU A 812 -18.44 -3.64 14.77
CA GLU A 812 -19.49 -4.48 14.15
C GLU A 812 -18.99 -5.23 12.93
N ASP A 813 -17.79 -4.91 12.47
CA ASP A 813 -17.17 -5.43 11.24
C ASP A 813 -18.13 -5.33 10.03
N VAL A 814 -18.82 -4.21 9.95
CA VAL A 814 -19.79 -3.90 8.91
C VAL A 814 -19.29 -2.71 8.10
N GLU A 815 -19.37 -2.84 6.79
CA GLU A 815 -19.17 -1.69 5.90
C GLU A 815 -20.30 -0.69 6.15
N VAL A 816 -19.91 0.47 6.71
CA VAL A 816 -20.84 1.55 7.07
C VAL A 816 -21.12 2.42 5.85
N ASP A 817 -20.08 2.68 5.04
CA ASP A 817 -20.21 3.48 3.82
C ASP A 817 -19.20 3.01 2.76
N ARG A 818 -19.62 3.19 1.48
CA ARG A 818 -18.81 2.88 0.29
C ARG A 818 -18.89 4.03 -0.68
N ILE A 819 -17.89 4.87 -0.69
CA ILE A 819 -17.87 6.11 -1.45
C ILE A 819 -17.06 5.90 -2.73
N PRO A 820 -17.67 6.13 -3.91
CA PRO A 820 -16.97 5.95 -5.17
C PRO A 820 -15.95 7.06 -5.40
N PHE A 821 -14.77 6.66 -5.87
CA PHE A 821 -13.68 7.54 -6.29
C PHE A 821 -13.21 7.16 -7.68
N THR A 822 -12.80 8.16 -8.43
CA THR A 822 -12.02 7.97 -9.66
C THR A 822 -10.55 8.21 -9.33
N ILE A 823 -9.69 7.29 -9.68
CA ILE A 823 -8.25 7.50 -9.59
C ILE A 823 -7.79 7.86 -11.00
N ASP A 824 -7.57 9.17 -11.21
CA ASP A 824 -7.10 9.73 -12.46
C ASP A 824 -5.62 10.09 -12.34
N MET A 825 -4.81 9.06 -12.40
CA MET A 825 -3.37 9.18 -12.48
C MET A 825 -2.92 9.22 -13.95
N ALA A 826 -3.88 9.39 -14.87
CA ALA A 826 -3.67 9.31 -16.28
C ALA A 826 -3.01 10.57 -16.85
N PHE A 827 -1.71 10.47 -17.03
CA PHE A 827 -1.03 10.81 -18.26
C PHE A 827 -0.09 9.64 -18.63
N GLN A 828 -0.69 8.45 -18.81
CA GLN A 828 0.00 7.28 -19.35
C GLN A 828 -0.43 6.94 -20.78
N ASP A 829 -1.00 7.88 -21.49
CA ASP A 829 -1.23 7.68 -22.93
C ASP A 829 -0.17 8.42 -23.76
N GLY A 830 0.75 7.64 -24.28
CA GLY A 830 1.39 7.88 -25.55
C GLY A 830 2.61 8.78 -25.55
N PHE A 831 3.73 8.24 -25.12
CA PHE A 831 4.99 8.55 -25.83
C PHE A 831 5.68 7.23 -26.23
N ASP A 832 5.04 6.49 -27.14
CA ASP A 832 5.78 5.72 -28.12
C ASP A 832 6.39 6.73 -29.09
N PHE A 833 7.62 7.10 -28.83
CA PHE A 833 8.48 7.71 -29.83
C PHE A 833 9.57 6.72 -30.21
N PHE A 834 9.42 6.24 -31.46
CA PHE A 834 10.51 5.71 -32.27
C PHE A 834 11.67 6.71 -32.35
#